data_b6a95a98a92e0fec74a4035f752d8c12
#
_entry.id   b6a95a98a92e0fec74a4035f752d8c12
#
_cell.length_a   1.000
_cell.length_b   1.000
_cell.length_c   1.000
_cell.angle_alpha   90.00
_cell.angle_beta   90.00
_cell.angle_gamma   90.00
#
_symmetry.space_group_name_H-M   'P 1'
#
loop_
_entity.id
_entity.type
_entity.pdbx_description
1 polymer ?
#
loop_
_entity_poly.entity_id
_entity_poly.type
_entity_poly.pdbx_seq_one_letter_code
_entity_poly.pdbx_strand_id
1 'polypeptide(L)'
;MPTSSPARRPKPTPLKPARPGRFTAFVRTMWLLFGAGVVGLGLFVLAVSGNFLNLFGRMPNLKTLENPRSELASEIYSADGVLLGKYFRENRTPVEFKDLPQNLVDALIATEDVRFEQHSGIDMKSVFRAVAGVATFNRNGGGSTLTQQVAKVLFRTRADLNDGSLNGNGKLGLLITKAKEWILAIRLERNYTKREIMRMYLNTVEYGSNSFGINTAAKTFFNKKPKDLSTPEAATLVGIVNAPGRFSPVTHPQRSKMRRNWVMRQMAKSNYITSAELAADTAKPIVLHYSVENPSKGLAPYFRAEVAKSLLAWAKETDHDLYADGLKIYTTIDSRMQTYAEKSVAEHLALQQKWFTAHWKGQLPWRDENGKVIPDFLNIAMRRTQRYKSLMNIYDGNRDSVNHYLRKKYRMPVFTWQGEKEMLMSPLDSLAYYKRYLQAGFMAMNPLNGQIKAWVGGTNYKFFKFDHVRQGKRQPGSAFKPIVYTAAIDQGYSPCYPRPDVATTFPAVAGRAPYTPKNFEGGFSGRVFTLRQALARSMNSITAWLVMKLTPETIVGYAKRLGITSEIDAVPSVGFGASDCNIYELCGAYATFVNKGVWTAPIMVTRIEDKNGNVLREFVPQTKEVLSEETAYLMTYMLQASTTEPGGTSTILHTGFNFPYEIGAKTGTTSNYSDAWFMGITPDLVCGMWIGGEDRSIHFRTGAYGQGARLALPLYGLFMQKVYKDKSIGISTAPFPKPAAPLSIEIDCAKYYGGQRDTIPDAQKLNVPRTDELNDKDI
;
A
#
# COMPACT_ATOMS: atom_id res chain seq x y z
N MET A 1 -121.64 -55.42 10.06
CA MET A 1 -120.90 -54.17 10.39
C MET A 1 -119.43 -54.40 10.02
N PRO A 2 -118.90 -53.72 9.02
CA PRO A 2 -117.56 -54.01 8.57
C PRO A 2 -116.54 -53.00 9.19
N THR A 3 -115.44 -53.57 9.61
CA THR A 3 -114.24 -52.88 10.18
C THR A 3 -113.35 -52.34 9.08
N SER A 4 -113.05 -51.04 9.08
CA SER A 4 -112.18 -50.36 8.16
C SER A 4 -110.73 -50.55 8.59
N SER A 5 -109.86 -51.00 7.66
CA SER A 5 -108.37 -51.04 7.78
C SER A 5 -107.76 -49.66 7.60
N PRO A 6 -106.66 -49.28 8.34
CA PRO A 6 -105.99 -47.99 8.16
C PRO A 6 -105.01 -48.05 7.01
N ALA A 7 -105.02 -46.99 6.20
CA ALA A 7 -104.13 -46.75 5.07
C ALA A 7 -102.63 -46.54 5.48
N ARG A 8 -101.70 -47.26 4.83
CA ARG A 8 -100.26 -47.07 4.95
C ARG A 8 -99.85 -45.75 4.34
N ARG A 9 -99.18 -44.89 5.12
CA ARG A 9 -98.49 -43.69 4.60
C ARG A 9 -97.32 -44.08 3.74
N PRO A 10 -97.06 -43.41 2.61
CA PRO A 10 -95.86 -43.65 1.80
C PRO A 10 -94.57 -43.12 2.46
N LYS A 11 -93.49 -43.89 2.40
CA LYS A 11 -92.14 -43.48 2.88
C LYS A 11 -91.66 -42.31 2.06
N PRO A 12 -91.02 -41.26 2.66
CA PRO A 12 -90.43 -40.18 1.93
C PRO A 12 -89.25 -40.69 1.10
N THR A 13 -89.23 -40.35 -0.17
CA THR A 13 -88.07 -40.55 -1.10
C THR A 13 -86.90 -39.68 -0.70
N PRO A 14 -85.67 -40.20 -0.62
CA PRO A 14 -84.49 -39.35 -0.32
C PRO A 14 -84.29 -38.32 -1.42
N LEU A 15 -84.30 -37.06 -1.03
CA LEU A 15 -83.96 -35.95 -1.90
C LEU A 15 -82.51 -36.09 -2.38
N LYS A 16 -82.30 -36.25 -3.68
CA LYS A 16 -80.98 -36.18 -4.29
C LYS A 16 -80.36 -34.80 -3.97
N PRO A 17 -79.10 -34.76 -3.49
CA PRO A 17 -78.46 -33.50 -3.19
C PRO A 17 -78.43 -32.60 -4.47
N ALA A 18 -78.95 -31.41 -4.33
CA ALA A 18 -78.94 -30.43 -5.41
C ALA A 18 -77.50 -30.19 -5.90
N ARG A 19 -77.29 -30.37 -7.20
CA ARG A 19 -75.97 -30.01 -7.82
C ARG A 19 -75.68 -28.54 -7.52
N PRO A 20 -74.50 -28.20 -6.97
CA PRO A 20 -74.15 -26.81 -6.68
C PRO A 20 -74.22 -26.00 -7.97
N GLY A 21 -74.94 -24.86 -7.88
CA GLY A 21 -75.06 -23.97 -9.01
C GLY A 21 -73.64 -23.60 -9.55
N ARG A 22 -73.51 -23.31 -10.87
CA ARG A 22 -72.25 -22.98 -11.50
C ARG A 22 -71.40 -21.92 -10.72
N PHE A 23 -72.06 -21.00 -10.03
CA PHE A 23 -71.42 -19.99 -9.20
C PHE A 23 -70.78 -20.59 -7.91
N THR A 24 -71.45 -21.48 -7.22
CA THR A 24 -70.90 -22.17 -6.02
C THR A 24 -69.74 -23.10 -6.37
N ALA A 25 -69.78 -23.74 -7.53
CA ALA A 25 -68.67 -24.56 -8.05
C ALA A 25 -67.46 -23.66 -8.36
N PHE A 26 -67.68 -22.52 -9.02
CA PHE A 26 -66.63 -21.53 -9.32
C PHE A 26 -65.98 -21.00 -8.04
N VAL A 27 -66.76 -20.58 -7.05
CA VAL A 27 -66.23 -20.08 -5.76
C VAL A 27 -65.45 -21.17 -5.01
N ARG A 28 -65.93 -22.44 -4.99
CA ARG A 28 -65.16 -23.55 -4.41
C ARG A 28 -63.86 -23.82 -5.13
N THR A 29 -63.85 -23.80 -6.47
CA THR A 29 -62.62 -23.95 -7.25
C THR A 29 -61.64 -22.82 -6.97
N MET A 30 -62.11 -21.55 -6.89
CA MET A 30 -61.30 -20.41 -6.50
C MET A 30 -60.66 -20.61 -5.10
N TRP A 31 -61.43 -21.06 -4.11
CA TRP A 31 -60.91 -21.31 -2.76
C TRP A 31 -59.94 -22.50 -2.73
N LEU A 32 -60.20 -23.55 -3.51
CA LEU A 32 -59.24 -24.67 -3.65
C LEU A 32 -57.95 -24.26 -4.31
N LEU A 33 -58.00 -23.45 -5.39
CA LEU A 33 -56.82 -22.91 -6.04
C LEU A 33 -56.08 -21.98 -5.11
N PHE A 34 -56.77 -21.14 -4.36
CA PHE A 34 -56.16 -20.28 -3.34
C PHE A 34 -55.48 -21.11 -2.24
N GLY A 35 -56.17 -22.12 -1.69
CA GLY A 35 -55.62 -23.02 -0.69
C GLY A 35 -54.40 -23.81 -1.21
N ALA A 36 -54.49 -24.35 -2.41
CA ALA A 36 -53.36 -25.03 -3.07
C ALA A 36 -52.20 -24.07 -3.31
N GLY A 37 -52.45 -22.80 -3.67
CA GLY A 37 -51.42 -21.76 -3.81
C GLY A 37 -50.73 -21.45 -2.50
N VAL A 38 -51.47 -21.34 -1.38
CA VAL A 38 -50.92 -21.09 -0.04
C VAL A 38 -50.07 -22.28 0.43
N VAL A 39 -50.57 -23.53 0.24
CA VAL A 39 -49.81 -24.75 0.57
C VAL A 39 -48.53 -24.84 -0.30
N GLY A 40 -48.66 -24.59 -1.62
CA GLY A 40 -47.53 -24.62 -2.54
C GLY A 40 -46.46 -23.58 -2.16
N LEU A 41 -46.86 -22.35 -1.76
CA LEU A 41 -45.97 -21.33 -1.27
C LEU A 41 -45.25 -21.76 0.03
N GLY A 42 -46.01 -22.40 0.96
CA GLY A 42 -45.44 -22.93 2.20
C GLY A 42 -44.39 -24.00 1.94
N LEU A 43 -44.70 -24.97 1.07
CA LEU A 43 -43.75 -26.00 0.64
C LEU A 43 -42.54 -25.45 -0.05
N PHE A 44 -42.70 -24.43 -0.91
CA PHE A 44 -41.60 -23.74 -1.56
C PHE A 44 -40.68 -23.04 -0.54
N VAL A 45 -41.24 -22.33 0.46
CA VAL A 45 -40.46 -21.67 1.52
C VAL A 45 -39.72 -22.73 2.37
N LEU A 46 -40.34 -23.86 2.69
CA LEU A 46 -39.67 -24.96 3.40
C LEU A 46 -38.55 -25.58 2.57
N ALA A 47 -38.77 -25.81 1.29
CA ALA A 47 -37.74 -26.33 0.38
C ALA A 47 -36.53 -25.39 0.24
N VAL A 48 -36.77 -24.09 0.12
CA VAL A 48 -35.70 -23.05 0.10
C VAL A 48 -34.99 -23.01 1.45
N SER A 49 -35.74 -23.07 2.58
CA SER A 49 -35.15 -23.02 3.93
C SER A 49 -34.25 -24.21 4.24
N GLY A 50 -34.64 -25.41 3.78
CA GLY A 50 -33.92 -26.66 3.97
C GLY A 50 -32.91 -26.98 2.86
N ASN A 51 -32.78 -26.14 1.84
CA ASN A 51 -31.98 -26.39 0.64
C ASN A 51 -32.23 -27.78 0.04
N PHE A 52 -33.52 -28.11 -0.17
CA PHE A 52 -33.95 -29.41 -0.64
C PHE A 52 -33.21 -29.86 -1.90
N LEU A 53 -32.56 -31.02 -1.86
CA LEU A 53 -31.74 -31.59 -2.92
C LEU A 53 -30.59 -30.67 -3.43
N ASN A 54 -30.09 -29.75 -2.62
CA ASN A 54 -29.12 -28.74 -3.01
C ASN A 54 -29.55 -27.82 -4.18
N LEU A 55 -30.84 -27.71 -4.43
CA LEU A 55 -31.36 -26.92 -5.56
C LEU A 55 -31.32 -25.42 -5.33
N PHE A 56 -31.43 -24.98 -4.07
CA PHE A 56 -31.65 -23.58 -3.69
C PHE A 56 -30.41 -22.89 -3.12
N GLY A 57 -29.34 -23.66 -2.87
CA GLY A 57 -28.11 -23.17 -2.22
C GLY A 57 -28.29 -22.97 -0.70
N ARG A 58 -27.17 -22.91 0.01
CA ARG A 58 -27.13 -22.88 1.49
C ARG A 58 -27.79 -21.64 2.07
N MET A 59 -28.41 -21.80 3.23
CA MET A 59 -28.87 -20.68 4.06
C MET A 59 -27.79 -20.31 5.07
N PRO A 60 -27.52 -19.02 5.32
CA PRO A 60 -26.56 -18.58 6.33
C PRO A 60 -26.96 -19.10 7.72
N ASN A 61 -25.96 -19.51 8.52
CA ASN A 61 -26.16 -19.89 9.90
C ASN A 61 -26.40 -18.67 10.79
N LEU A 62 -27.28 -18.77 11.80
CA LEU A 62 -27.54 -17.71 12.78
C LEU A 62 -26.28 -17.30 13.58
N LYS A 63 -25.33 -18.23 13.81
CA LYS A 63 -24.03 -17.90 14.42
C LYS A 63 -23.23 -16.87 13.62
N THR A 64 -23.44 -16.82 12.32
CA THR A 64 -22.89 -15.75 11.46
C THR A 64 -23.60 -14.40 11.67
N LEU A 65 -24.81 -14.41 12.28
CA LEU A 65 -25.58 -13.23 12.67
C LEU A 65 -25.16 -12.70 14.06
N GLU A 66 -24.77 -13.58 14.99
CA GLU A 66 -24.29 -13.19 16.33
C GLU A 66 -22.93 -12.48 16.26
N ASN A 67 -22.14 -12.82 15.24
CA ASN A 67 -20.94 -12.08 14.84
C ASN A 67 -21.03 -11.82 13.32
N PRO A 68 -21.82 -10.85 12.87
CA PRO A 68 -21.68 -10.42 11.49
C PRO A 68 -20.21 -10.08 11.32
N ARG A 69 -19.51 -10.72 10.38
CA ARG A 69 -18.16 -10.27 9.97
C ARG A 69 -18.34 -8.85 9.45
N SER A 70 -18.50 -7.91 10.38
CA SER A 70 -18.40 -6.50 10.05
C SER A 70 -16.98 -6.34 9.59
N GLU A 71 -16.79 -6.12 8.29
CA GLU A 71 -15.47 -5.82 7.73
C GLU A 71 -14.95 -4.55 8.41
N LEU A 72 -14.27 -4.73 9.54
CA LEU A 72 -13.68 -3.65 10.31
C LEU A 72 -12.33 -3.33 9.69
N ALA A 73 -12.11 -2.06 9.39
CA ALA A 73 -10.82 -1.61 8.92
C ALA A 73 -9.74 -1.88 9.98
N SER A 74 -8.64 -2.51 9.59
CA SER A 74 -7.48 -2.64 10.45
C SER A 74 -6.69 -1.35 10.49
N GLU A 75 -6.15 -0.99 11.65
CA GLU A 75 -5.44 0.26 11.89
C GLU A 75 -3.95 0.00 12.02
N ILE A 76 -3.14 0.86 11.40
CA ILE A 76 -1.68 0.77 11.46
C ILE A 76 -1.12 1.99 12.17
N TYR A 77 -0.32 1.74 13.19
CA TYR A 77 0.24 2.75 14.10
C TYR A 77 1.75 2.83 13.99
N SER A 78 2.29 4.04 14.16
CA SER A 78 3.71 4.28 14.36
C SER A 78 4.17 3.83 15.74
N ALA A 79 5.49 3.78 15.97
CA ALA A 79 6.08 3.45 17.26
C ALA A 79 5.72 4.45 18.38
N ASP A 80 5.49 5.71 18.00
CA ASP A 80 5.06 6.80 18.87
C ASP A 80 3.52 6.95 18.96
N GLY A 81 2.76 5.92 18.50
CA GLY A 81 1.30 5.82 18.68
C GLY A 81 0.46 6.63 17.70
N VAL A 82 1.04 7.22 16.67
CA VAL A 82 0.30 7.98 15.66
C VAL A 82 -0.32 7.04 14.63
N LEU A 83 -1.60 7.23 14.31
CA LEU A 83 -2.29 6.47 13.27
C LEU A 83 -1.71 6.84 11.89
N LEU A 84 -0.98 5.90 11.27
CA LEU A 84 -0.41 6.06 9.93
C LEU A 84 -1.45 5.90 8.83
N GLY A 85 -2.46 5.04 9.05
CA GLY A 85 -3.53 4.77 8.10
C GLY A 85 -4.34 3.52 8.45
N LYS A 86 -5.16 3.09 7.50
CA LYS A 86 -6.05 1.94 7.67
C LYS A 86 -5.96 0.99 6.49
N TYR A 87 -6.16 -0.31 6.74
CA TYR A 87 -6.37 -1.33 5.72
C TYR A 87 -7.85 -1.71 5.70
N PHE A 88 -8.50 -1.59 4.57
CA PHE A 88 -9.90 -1.93 4.42
C PHE A 88 -10.20 -2.30 2.96
N ARG A 89 -11.12 -3.23 2.77
CA ARG A 89 -11.74 -3.48 1.46
C ARG A 89 -12.85 -2.48 1.23
N GLU A 90 -13.67 -2.27 2.28
CA GLU A 90 -14.75 -1.32 2.33
C GLU A 90 -14.52 -0.39 3.53
N ASN A 91 -14.48 0.92 3.30
CA ASN A 91 -14.25 1.87 4.39
C ASN A 91 -15.49 1.94 5.29
N ARG A 92 -15.45 1.22 6.42
CA ARG A 92 -16.52 1.16 7.42
C ARG A 92 -15.99 1.53 8.80
N THR A 93 -16.68 2.45 9.44
CA THR A 93 -16.50 2.76 10.86
C THR A 93 -17.88 2.71 11.51
N PRO A 94 -18.19 1.65 12.26
CA PRO A 94 -19.53 1.49 12.85
C PRO A 94 -19.83 2.57 13.90
N VAL A 95 -21.12 2.85 14.07
CA VAL A 95 -21.66 3.72 15.11
C VAL A 95 -22.67 2.98 15.95
N GLU A 96 -22.80 3.34 17.22
CA GLU A 96 -23.86 2.87 18.07
C GLU A 96 -25.16 3.63 17.77
N PHE A 97 -26.32 3.01 18.05
CA PHE A 97 -27.62 3.62 17.77
C PHE A 97 -27.81 4.96 18.49
N LYS A 98 -27.28 5.08 19.71
CA LYS A 98 -27.33 6.32 20.51
C LYS A 98 -26.61 7.52 19.87
N ASP A 99 -25.67 7.25 18.93
CA ASP A 99 -24.89 8.27 18.22
C ASP A 99 -25.53 8.66 16.88
N LEU A 100 -26.69 8.08 16.55
CA LEU A 100 -27.46 8.42 15.36
C LEU A 100 -28.44 9.56 15.68
N PRO A 101 -28.51 10.61 14.87
CA PRO A 101 -29.44 11.70 15.09
C PRO A 101 -30.86 11.30 14.68
N GLN A 102 -31.87 11.79 15.39
CA GLN A 102 -33.26 11.44 15.15
C GLN A 102 -33.74 11.78 13.74
N ASN A 103 -33.32 12.91 13.18
CA ASN A 103 -33.66 13.34 11.81
C ASN A 103 -33.20 12.34 10.73
N LEU A 104 -32.07 11.62 10.95
CA LEU A 104 -31.61 10.58 10.05
C LEU A 104 -32.49 9.33 10.14
N VAL A 105 -32.87 8.93 11.35
CA VAL A 105 -33.78 7.81 11.61
C VAL A 105 -35.14 8.08 10.96
N ASP A 106 -35.68 9.28 11.15
CA ASP A 106 -36.96 9.71 10.60
C ASP A 106 -36.92 9.75 9.06
N ALA A 107 -35.85 10.28 8.48
CA ALA A 107 -35.65 10.30 7.04
C ALA A 107 -35.62 8.89 6.44
N LEU A 108 -34.95 7.96 7.11
CA LEU A 108 -34.85 6.56 6.69
C LEU A 108 -36.21 5.85 6.73
N ILE A 109 -36.93 5.96 7.87
CA ILE A 109 -38.25 5.35 8.06
C ILE A 109 -39.23 5.94 7.04
N ALA A 110 -39.30 7.27 6.91
CA ALA A 110 -40.22 7.94 6.00
C ALA A 110 -39.99 7.55 4.53
N THR A 111 -38.76 7.17 4.18
CA THR A 111 -38.33 6.92 2.80
C THR A 111 -38.42 5.45 2.42
N GLU A 112 -37.86 4.58 3.25
CA GLU A 112 -37.64 3.18 2.90
C GLU A 112 -38.73 2.26 3.48
N ASP A 113 -39.26 2.56 4.67
CA ASP A 113 -40.18 1.65 5.34
C ASP A 113 -41.08 2.35 6.40
N VAL A 114 -42.10 3.06 5.94
CA VAL A 114 -43.00 3.90 6.80
C VAL A 114 -43.66 3.07 7.92
N ARG A 115 -43.83 1.77 7.77
CA ARG A 115 -44.43 0.87 8.76
C ARG A 115 -43.43 -0.04 9.46
N PHE A 116 -42.15 0.37 9.49
CA PHE A 116 -41.07 -0.43 10.04
C PHE A 116 -41.34 -0.96 11.45
N GLU A 117 -41.94 -0.14 12.31
CA GLU A 117 -42.31 -0.53 13.68
C GLU A 117 -43.54 -1.47 13.77
N GLN A 118 -44.29 -1.65 12.66
CA GLN A 118 -45.59 -2.34 12.66
C GLN A 118 -45.56 -3.76 12.09
N HIS A 119 -44.43 -4.23 11.57
CA HIS A 119 -44.29 -5.53 10.97
C HIS A 119 -43.07 -6.31 11.49
N SER A 120 -43.04 -7.64 11.31
CA SER A 120 -41.96 -8.53 11.74
C SER A 120 -41.16 -9.06 10.54
N GLY A 121 -40.49 -8.14 9.80
CA GLY A 121 -39.60 -8.43 8.68
C GLY A 121 -40.29 -8.42 7.31
N ILE A 122 -41.59 -8.69 7.21
CA ILE A 122 -42.36 -8.60 5.98
C ILE A 122 -43.59 -7.72 6.19
N ASP A 123 -43.72 -6.68 5.37
CA ASP A 123 -44.91 -5.82 5.32
C ASP A 123 -45.89 -6.35 4.28
N MET A 124 -46.88 -7.17 4.77
CA MET A 124 -47.88 -7.79 3.89
C MET A 124 -48.70 -6.77 3.08
N LYS A 125 -48.99 -5.59 3.64
CA LYS A 125 -49.70 -4.53 2.90
C LYS A 125 -48.86 -4.00 1.72
N SER A 126 -47.57 -3.90 1.89
CA SER A 126 -46.64 -3.49 0.79
C SER A 126 -46.48 -4.61 -0.23
N VAL A 127 -46.46 -5.88 0.18
CA VAL A 127 -46.42 -7.05 -0.72
C VAL A 127 -47.68 -7.08 -1.60
N PHE A 128 -48.88 -6.96 -0.99
CA PHE A 128 -50.13 -6.93 -1.77
C PHE A 128 -50.19 -5.76 -2.74
N ARG A 129 -49.75 -4.57 -2.31
CA ARG A 129 -49.67 -3.40 -3.18
C ARG A 129 -48.69 -3.60 -4.35
N ALA A 130 -47.55 -4.23 -4.12
CA ALA A 130 -46.56 -4.51 -5.16
C ALA A 130 -47.11 -5.53 -6.18
N VAL A 131 -47.80 -6.60 -5.72
CA VAL A 131 -48.46 -7.60 -6.58
C VAL A 131 -49.59 -6.95 -7.41
N ALA A 132 -50.45 -6.15 -6.79
CA ALA A 132 -51.51 -5.40 -7.48
C ALA A 132 -50.93 -4.40 -8.50
N GLY A 133 -49.82 -3.71 -8.17
CA GLY A 133 -49.13 -2.81 -9.07
C GLY A 133 -48.54 -3.50 -10.30
N VAL A 134 -48.05 -4.74 -10.16
CA VAL A 134 -47.60 -5.54 -11.31
C VAL A 134 -48.78 -5.95 -12.18
N ALA A 135 -49.90 -6.34 -11.57
CA ALA A 135 -51.14 -6.75 -12.28
C ALA A 135 -51.78 -5.58 -13.02
N THR A 136 -51.69 -4.36 -12.51
CA THR A 136 -52.29 -3.15 -13.10
C THR A 136 -51.29 -2.29 -13.95
N PHE A 137 -50.10 -2.81 -14.24
CA PHE A 137 -49.02 -2.10 -14.93
C PHE A 137 -48.61 -0.77 -14.28
N ASN A 138 -49.04 -0.50 -13.04
CA ASN A 138 -48.74 0.69 -12.28
C ASN A 138 -47.63 0.41 -11.27
N ARG A 139 -46.35 0.56 -11.66
CA ARG A 139 -45.15 0.22 -10.85
C ARG A 139 -44.80 1.29 -9.80
N ASN A 140 -45.76 1.86 -9.13
CA ASN A 140 -45.53 2.87 -8.11
C ASN A 140 -45.30 2.26 -6.73
N GLY A 141 -44.05 2.08 -6.32
CA GLY A 141 -43.62 1.75 -4.94
C GLY A 141 -42.77 0.48 -4.82
N GLY A 142 -41.76 0.53 -3.93
CA GLY A 142 -40.96 -0.63 -3.52
C GLY A 142 -41.72 -1.47 -2.50
N GLY A 143 -41.60 -2.81 -2.59
CA GLY A 143 -42.22 -3.76 -1.65
C GLY A 143 -41.27 -4.40 -0.63
N SER A 144 -40.02 -3.97 -0.58
CA SER A 144 -38.99 -4.54 0.32
C SER A 144 -38.89 -3.71 1.60
N THR A 145 -38.88 -4.37 2.76
CA THR A 145 -38.71 -3.74 4.07
C THR A 145 -37.24 -3.42 4.36
N LEU A 146 -36.96 -2.56 5.33
CA LEU A 146 -35.59 -2.28 5.82
C LEU A 146 -34.90 -3.58 6.26
N THR A 147 -35.61 -4.46 6.98
CA THR A 147 -35.06 -5.74 7.43
C THR A 147 -34.66 -6.66 6.26
N GLN A 148 -35.44 -6.68 5.17
CA GLN A 148 -35.08 -7.40 3.94
C GLN A 148 -33.85 -6.79 3.27
N GLN A 149 -33.69 -5.46 3.30
CA GLN A 149 -32.52 -4.79 2.77
C GLN A 149 -31.28 -5.10 3.62
N VAL A 150 -31.40 -5.15 4.96
CA VAL A 150 -30.34 -5.62 5.86
C VAL A 150 -29.94 -7.05 5.51
N ALA A 151 -30.91 -7.97 5.38
CA ALA A 151 -30.65 -9.36 4.99
C ALA A 151 -29.91 -9.46 3.66
N LYS A 152 -30.33 -8.68 2.66
CA LYS A 152 -29.68 -8.61 1.34
C LYS A 152 -28.21 -8.18 1.41
N VAL A 153 -27.89 -7.14 2.20
CA VAL A 153 -26.55 -6.57 2.25
C VAL A 153 -25.62 -7.39 3.14
N LEU A 154 -26.07 -7.77 4.35
CA LEU A 154 -25.25 -8.56 5.30
C LEU A 154 -24.87 -9.93 4.76
N PHE A 155 -25.78 -10.60 4.08
CA PHE A 155 -25.56 -11.97 3.58
C PHE A 155 -25.20 -12.02 2.12
N ARG A 156 -25.00 -10.86 1.46
CA ARG A 156 -24.71 -10.79 0.01
C ARG A 156 -25.56 -11.78 -0.80
N THR A 157 -26.86 -11.85 -0.48
CA THR A 157 -27.77 -12.89 -1.00
C THR A 157 -27.78 -13.01 -2.52
N ARG A 158 -27.28 -12.01 -3.23
CA ARG A 158 -27.18 -11.98 -4.69
C ARG A 158 -25.81 -12.36 -5.24
N ALA A 159 -24.78 -12.45 -4.39
CA ALA A 159 -23.41 -12.79 -4.80
C ALA A 159 -22.98 -14.15 -4.23
N ASP A 160 -23.01 -14.31 -2.91
CA ASP A 160 -22.35 -15.43 -2.24
C ASP A 160 -23.28 -16.62 -1.95
N LEU A 161 -24.59 -16.44 -2.06
CA LEU A 161 -25.60 -17.49 -1.79
C LEU A 161 -26.23 -18.08 -3.06
N ASN A 162 -25.55 -17.98 -4.20
CA ASN A 162 -26.00 -18.47 -5.49
C ASN A 162 -25.41 -19.84 -5.87
N ASP A 163 -25.02 -20.65 -4.87
CA ASP A 163 -24.42 -21.98 -5.03
C ASP A 163 -25.43 -23.11 -5.33
N GLY A 164 -26.72 -22.81 -5.40
CA GLY A 164 -27.77 -23.77 -5.76
C GLY A 164 -27.92 -23.94 -7.29
N SER A 165 -28.22 -25.15 -7.74
CA SER A 165 -28.35 -25.50 -9.17
C SER A 165 -29.49 -24.72 -9.89
N LEU A 166 -30.49 -24.22 -9.17
CA LEU A 166 -31.60 -23.42 -9.70
C LEU A 166 -31.39 -21.90 -9.56
N ASN A 167 -30.26 -21.45 -8.97
CA ASN A 167 -29.97 -20.04 -8.72
C ASN A 167 -29.37 -19.29 -9.93
N GLY A 168 -29.55 -19.78 -11.15
CA GLY A 168 -29.09 -19.11 -12.36
C GLY A 168 -29.71 -17.71 -12.59
N ASN A 169 -29.14 -16.97 -13.56
CA ASN A 169 -29.54 -15.61 -13.96
C ASN A 169 -30.94 -15.57 -14.63
N GLY A 170 -32.01 -15.88 -13.91
CA GLY A 170 -33.36 -15.89 -14.45
C GLY A 170 -34.41 -15.41 -13.45
N LYS A 171 -35.69 -15.36 -13.90
CA LYS A 171 -36.82 -14.97 -13.04
C LYS A 171 -36.99 -15.91 -11.83
N LEU A 172 -36.66 -17.19 -11.98
CA LEU A 172 -36.70 -18.18 -10.92
C LEU A 172 -35.62 -17.92 -9.86
N GLY A 173 -34.40 -17.61 -10.27
CA GLY A 173 -33.32 -17.25 -9.34
C GLY A 173 -33.64 -16.01 -8.50
N LEU A 174 -34.28 -14.99 -9.11
CA LEU A 174 -34.80 -13.83 -8.37
C LEU A 174 -35.87 -14.18 -7.35
N LEU A 175 -36.76 -15.12 -7.64
CA LEU A 175 -37.81 -15.61 -6.71
C LEU A 175 -37.18 -16.33 -5.53
N ILE A 176 -36.23 -17.22 -5.79
CA ILE A 176 -35.46 -17.94 -4.75
C ILE A 176 -34.72 -16.96 -3.84
N THR A 177 -34.03 -15.98 -4.43
CA THR A 177 -33.30 -14.95 -3.67
C THR A 177 -34.27 -14.15 -2.80
N LYS A 178 -35.46 -13.78 -3.31
CA LYS A 178 -36.48 -13.10 -2.53
C LYS A 178 -37.04 -13.96 -1.38
N ALA A 179 -37.24 -15.23 -1.60
CA ALA A 179 -37.66 -16.16 -0.53
C ALA A 179 -36.59 -16.24 0.57
N LYS A 180 -35.29 -16.31 0.20
CA LYS A 180 -34.19 -16.26 1.15
C LYS A 180 -34.17 -14.94 1.95
N GLU A 181 -34.32 -13.80 1.26
CA GLU A 181 -34.37 -12.47 1.90
C GLU A 181 -35.55 -12.41 2.91
N TRP A 182 -36.71 -12.98 2.63
CA TRP A 182 -37.86 -13.03 3.55
C TRP A 182 -37.58 -13.90 4.77
N ILE A 183 -37.07 -15.11 4.57
CA ILE A 183 -36.72 -16.01 5.67
C ILE A 183 -35.72 -15.38 6.61
N LEU A 184 -34.66 -14.75 6.04
CA LEU A 184 -33.62 -14.06 6.80
C LEU A 184 -34.16 -12.82 7.54
N ALA A 185 -35.06 -12.06 6.92
CA ALA A 185 -35.71 -10.92 7.56
C ALA A 185 -36.54 -11.34 8.78
N ILE A 186 -37.34 -12.43 8.68
CA ILE A 186 -38.08 -12.94 9.83
C ILE A 186 -37.14 -13.44 10.94
N ARG A 187 -36.02 -14.09 10.57
CA ARG A 187 -35.03 -14.53 11.56
C ARG A 187 -34.32 -13.34 12.24
N LEU A 188 -34.02 -12.29 11.51
CA LEU A 188 -33.45 -11.06 12.08
C LEU A 188 -34.40 -10.44 13.10
N GLU A 189 -35.66 -10.25 12.75
CA GLU A 189 -36.67 -9.65 13.65
C GLU A 189 -36.99 -10.50 14.90
N ARG A 190 -36.73 -11.82 14.87
CA ARG A 190 -36.84 -12.69 16.03
C ARG A 190 -35.68 -12.56 17.01
N ASN A 191 -34.50 -12.15 16.53
CA ASN A 191 -33.27 -12.16 17.32
C ASN A 191 -32.77 -10.76 17.67
N TYR A 192 -33.23 -9.71 16.94
CA TYR A 192 -32.75 -8.34 17.09
C TYR A 192 -33.93 -7.36 17.21
N THR A 193 -33.73 -6.33 18.01
CA THR A 193 -34.66 -5.22 18.13
C THR A 193 -34.69 -4.35 16.87
N LYS A 194 -35.74 -3.57 16.67
CA LYS A 194 -35.85 -2.59 15.57
C LYS A 194 -34.67 -1.62 15.53
N ARG A 195 -34.19 -1.17 16.68
CA ARG A 195 -33.04 -0.27 16.81
C ARG A 195 -31.73 -0.94 16.33
N GLU A 196 -31.53 -2.18 16.71
CA GLU A 196 -30.35 -2.95 16.25
C GLU A 196 -30.39 -3.22 14.75
N ILE A 197 -31.54 -3.56 14.18
CA ILE A 197 -31.73 -3.75 12.74
C ILE A 197 -31.42 -2.46 11.98
N MET A 198 -31.88 -1.30 12.48
CA MET A 198 -31.61 0.00 11.90
C MET A 198 -30.14 0.38 12.00
N ARG A 199 -29.49 0.10 13.14
CA ARG A 199 -28.05 0.26 13.33
C ARG A 199 -27.27 -0.59 12.32
N MET A 200 -27.64 -1.85 12.14
CA MET A 200 -27.03 -2.75 11.15
C MET A 200 -27.18 -2.19 9.73
N TYR A 201 -28.37 -1.68 9.37
CA TYR A 201 -28.60 -1.07 8.06
C TYR A 201 -27.69 0.09 7.82
N LEU A 202 -27.72 1.09 8.70
CA LEU A 202 -26.97 2.35 8.56
C LEU A 202 -25.45 2.13 8.59
N ASN A 203 -24.98 1.10 9.29
CA ASN A 203 -23.55 0.74 9.32
C ASN A 203 -23.09 -0.08 8.10
N THR A 204 -24.02 -0.62 7.29
CA THR A 204 -23.65 -1.60 6.26
C THR A 204 -23.86 -1.10 4.83
N VAL A 205 -24.85 -0.22 4.60
CA VAL A 205 -25.21 0.23 3.25
C VAL A 205 -24.11 1.10 2.62
N GLU A 206 -24.02 1.02 1.29
CA GLU A 206 -23.10 1.82 0.49
C GLU A 206 -23.74 3.20 0.16
N TYR A 207 -22.96 4.27 0.39
CA TYR A 207 -23.32 5.65 0.06
C TYR A 207 -22.60 6.19 -1.17
N GLY A 208 -21.80 5.36 -1.85
CA GLY A 208 -20.92 5.77 -2.95
C GLY A 208 -19.61 6.40 -2.47
N SER A 209 -18.75 6.74 -3.42
CA SER A 209 -17.39 7.25 -3.12
C SER A 209 -16.59 6.35 -2.18
N ASN A 210 -16.79 5.03 -2.28
CA ASN A 210 -16.21 4.01 -1.40
C ASN A 210 -16.55 4.23 0.09
N SER A 211 -17.73 4.82 0.38
CA SER A 211 -18.20 5.08 1.74
C SER A 211 -19.26 4.05 2.11
N PHE A 212 -18.91 3.13 2.99
CA PHE A 212 -19.78 2.12 3.56
C PHE A 212 -20.11 2.49 5.02
N GLY A 213 -21.39 2.52 5.35
CA GLY A 213 -21.88 2.97 6.64
C GLY A 213 -21.96 4.48 6.79
N ILE A 214 -22.88 4.89 7.67
CA ILE A 214 -23.28 6.29 7.85
C ILE A 214 -22.16 7.18 8.39
N ASN A 215 -21.28 6.66 9.25
CA ASN A 215 -20.19 7.44 9.81
C ASN A 215 -19.19 7.85 8.73
N THR A 216 -18.80 6.88 7.90
CA THR A 216 -17.91 7.13 6.77
C THR A 216 -18.55 8.08 5.76
N ALA A 217 -19.85 7.91 5.48
CA ALA A 217 -20.57 8.78 4.56
C ALA A 217 -20.68 10.23 5.08
N ALA A 218 -21.04 10.40 6.35
CA ALA A 218 -21.12 11.74 6.98
C ALA A 218 -19.77 12.45 6.94
N LYS A 219 -18.68 11.73 7.22
CA LYS A 219 -17.32 12.25 7.14
C LYS A 219 -16.92 12.56 5.69
N THR A 220 -17.20 11.64 4.75
CA THR A 220 -16.81 11.79 3.34
C THR A 220 -17.50 12.98 2.67
N PHE A 221 -18.81 13.15 2.85
CA PHE A 221 -19.57 14.17 2.14
C PHE A 221 -19.64 15.50 2.87
N PHE A 222 -19.68 15.48 4.21
CA PHE A 222 -19.93 16.68 5.02
C PHE A 222 -18.84 17.01 6.04
N ASN A 223 -17.83 16.12 6.21
CA ASN A 223 -16.77 16.22 7.23
C ASN A 223 -17.33 16.36 8.66
N LYS A 224 -18.43 15.64 8.95
CA LYS A 224 -19.16 15.65 10.23
C LYS A 224 -19.24 14.25 10.84
N LYS A 225 -19.48 14.19 12.16
CA LYS A 225 -19.97 12.97 12.81
C LYS A 225 -21.45 12.80 12.49
N PRO A 226 -22.02 11.57 12.47
CA PRO A 226 -23.44 11.36 12.20
C PRO A 226 -24.38 12.20 13.07
N LYS A 227 -24.09 12.32 14.38
CA LYS A 227 -24.89 13.10 15.33
C LYS A 227 -25.00 14.60 14.99
N ASP A 228 -24.07 15.13 14.20
CA ASP A 228 -23.99 16.56 13.85
C ASP A 228 -24.62 16.85 12.47
N LEU A 229 -25.27 15.86 11.84
CA LEU A 229 -25.94 16.03 10.56
C LEU A 229 -27.22 16.86 10.70
N SER A 230 -27.33 17.87 9.88
CA SER A 230 -28.60 18.61 9.72
C SER A 230 -29.64 17.78 8.95
N THR A 231 -30.92 18.14 9.04
CA THR A 231 -32.00 17.44 8.34
C THR A 231 -31.77 17.35 6.81
N PRO A 232 -31.37 18.42 6.11
CA PRO A 232 -31.03 18.32 4.68
C PRO A 232 -29.85 17.41 4.37
N GLU A 233 -28.83 17.36 5.24
CA GLU A 233 -27.68 16.47 5.06
C GLU A 233 -28.06 15.01 5.29
N ALA A 234 -28.82 14.71 6.36
CA ALA A 234 -29.39 13.39 6.61
C ALA A 234 -30.27 12.90 5.46
N ALA A 235 -31.18 13.76 4.97
CA ALA A 235 -32.03 13.46 3.82
C ALA A 235 -31.23 13.26 2.52
N THR A 236 -30.08 13.94 2.36
CA THR A 236 -29.17 13.72 1.24
C THR A 236 -28.57 12.33 1.31
N LEU A 237 -28.03 11.92 2.47
CA LEU A 237 -27.42 10.61 2.65
C LEU A 237 -28.44 9.49 2.43
N VAL A 238 -29.64 9.58 3.03
CA VAL A 238 -30.71 8.61 2.80
C VAL A 238 -31.12 8.55 1.31
N GLY A 239 -31.12 9.69 0.64
CA GLY A 239 -31.41 9.77 -0.80
C GLY A 239 -30.39 9.04 -1.67
N ILE A 240 -29.12 9.06 -1.30
CA ILE A 240 -28.01 8.43 -2.03
C ILE A 240 -28.12 6.89 -2.00
N VAL A 241 -28.50 6.30 -0.87
CA VAL A 241 -28.49 4.84 -0.67
C VAL A 241 -29.28 4.08 -1.74
N ASN A 242 -30.36 4.65 -2.25
CA ASN A 242 -31.20 3.99 -3.26
C ASN A 242 -30.44 3.69 -4.58
N ALA A 243 -29.55 4.58 -5.01
CA ALA A 243 -28.70 4.42 -6.18
C ALA A 243 -27.47 5.34 -6.10
N PRO A 244 -26.39 4.94 -5.38
CA PRO A 244 -25.25 5.81 -5.09
C PRO A 244 -24.60 6.45 -6.32
N GLY A 245 -24.45 5.70 -7.42
CA GLY A 245 -23.91 6.25 -8.67
C GLY A 245 -24.81 7.29 -9.33
N ARG A 246 -26.14 7.14 -9.21
CA ARG A 246 -27.14 8.03 -9.87
C ARG A 246 -27.41 9.32 -9.08
N PHE A 247 -27.38 9.21 -7.75
CA PHE A 247 -27.74 10.30 -6.82
C PHE A 247 -26.53 10.88 -6.08
N SER A 248 -25.31 10.60 -6.54
CA SER A 248 -24.10 11.18 -5.97
C SER A 248 -24.14 12.70 -6.01
N PRO A 249 -23.99 13.41 -4.89
CA PRO A 249 -23.96 14.86 -4.87
C PRO A 249 -22.68 15.44 -5.49
N VAL A 250 -21.65 14.62 -5.66
CA VAL A 250 -20.37 14.99 -6.27
C VAL A 250 -20.45 14.96 -7.80
N THR A 251 -20.97 13.87 -8.36
CA THR A 251 -21.01 13.68 -9.83
C THR A 251 -22.33 14.13 -10.47
N HIS A 252 -23.44 14.13 -9.70
CA HIS A 252 -24.79 14.47 -10.18
C HIS A 252 -25.52 15.39 -9.19
N PRO A 253 -25.02 16.62 -8.90
CA PRO A 253 -25.55 17.48 -7.84
C PRO A 253 -27.04 17.82 -7.97
N GLN A 254 -27.52 18.05 -9.20
CA GLN A 254 -28.93 18.35 -9.44
C GLN A 254 -29.85 17.15 -9.16
N ARG A 255 -29.47 15.95 -9.57
CA ARG A 255 -30.23 14.74 -9.29
C ARG A 255 -30.22 14.43 -7.78
N SER A 256 -29.10 14.65 -7.11
CA SER A 256 -28.99 14.54 -5.66
C SER A 256 -29.92 15.51 -4.94
N LYS A 257 -29.94 16.79 -5.34
CA LYS A 257 -30.87 17.81 -4.78
C LYS A 257 -32.33 17.40 -4.97
N MET A 258 -32.71 16.95 -6.16
CA MET A 258 -34.07 16.48 -6.42
C MET A 258 -34.44 15.28 -5.51
N ARG A 259 -33.52 14.32 -5.34
CA ARG A 259 -33.74 13.14 -4.50
C ARG A 259 -33.80 13.50 -3.02
N ARG A 260 -32.92 14.39 -2.51
CA ARG A 260 -33.01 14.96 -1.16
C ARG A 260 -34.37 15.59 -0.90
N ASN A 261 -34.82 16.46 -1.80
CA ASN A 261 -36.08 17.13 -1.66
C ASN A 261 -37.28 16.17 -1.69
N TRP A 262 -37.15 15.05 -2.43
CA TRP A 262 -38.14 13.98 -2.40
C TRP A 262 -38.17 13.28 -1.03
N VAL A 263 -37.01 12.94 -0.43
CA VAL A 263 -36.91 12.38 0.94
C VAL A 263 -37.57 13.31 1.94
N MET A 264 -37.27 14.59 1.91
CA MET A 264 -37.86 15.60 2.82
C MET A 264 -39.38 15.69 2.66
N ARG A 265 -39.91 15.58 1.45
CA ARG A 265 -41.37 15.49 1.23
C ARG A 265 -41.98 14.23 1.88
N GLN A 266 -41.27 13.10 1.87
CA GLN A 266 -41.76 11.91 2.59
C GLN A 266 -41.72 12.13 4.11
N MET A 267 -40.68 12.80 4.65
CA MET A 267 -40.63 13.17 6.07
C MET A 267 -41.80 14.08 6.45
N ALA A 268 -42.13 15.09 5.66
CA ALA A 268 -43.29 15.95 5.89
C ALA A 268 -44.60 15.19 5.83
N LYS A 269 -44.76 14.28 4.87
CA LYS A 269 -45.94 13.42 4.75
C LYS A 269 -46.13 12.50 5.95
N SER A 270 -45.05 12.11 6.61
CA SER A 270 -45.04 11.30 7.85
C SER A 270 -45.03 12.16 9.13
N ASN A 271 -45.19 13.48 9.04
CA ASN A 271 -45.19 14.44 10.13
C ASN A 271 -43.90 14.49 10.96
N TYR A 272 -42.75 14.12 10.36
CA TYR A 272 -41.44 14.26 11.00
C TYR A 272 -40.83 15.66 10.87
N ILE A 273 -41.25 16.41 9.86
CA ILE A 273 -40.92 17.84 9.71
C ILE A 273 -42.17 18.65 9.34
N THR A 274 -42.17 19.91 9.65
CA THR A 274 -43.25 20.84 9.33
C THR A 274 -43.20 21.29 7.86
N SER A 275 -44.31 21.82 7.34
CA SER A 275 -44.35 22.42 6.00
C SER A 275 -43.41 23.65 5.87
N ALA A 276 -43.22 24.41 6.98
CA ALA A 276 -42.31 25.53 6.99
C ALA A 276 -40.82 25.08 6.89
N GLU A 277 -40.42 24.06 7.63
CA GLU A 277 -39.10 23.46 7.55
C GLU A 277 -38.86 22.85 6.18
N LEU A 278 -39.84 22.14 5.61
CA LEU A 278 -39.77 21.61 4.25
C LEU A 278 -39.48 22.72 3.24
N ALA A 279 -40.23 23.83 3.28
CA ALA A 279 -40.05 24.94 2.35
C ALA A 279 -38.66 25.57 2.51
N ALA A 280 -38.23 25.84 3.74
CA ALA A 280 -36.96 26.46 4.04
C ALA A 280 -35.76 25.58 3.59
N ASP A 281 -35.81 24.29 3.87
CA ASP A 281 -34.69 23.40 3.65
C ASP A 281 -34.59 22.89 2.20
N THR A 282 -35.71 22.74 1.48
CA THR A 282 -35.66 22.36 0.05
C THR A 282 -35.10 23.47 -0.84
N ALA A 283 -35.19 24.73 -0.42
CA ALA A 283 -34.58 25.88 -1.12
C ALA A 283 -33.05 25.85 -1.05
N LYS A 284 -32.47 25.41 0.07
CA LYS A 284 -31.03 25.41 0.31
C LYS A 284 -30.25 24.56 -0.69
N PRO A 285 -29.06 24.97 -1.15
CA PRO A 285 -28.15 24.12 -1.90
C PRO A 285 -27.61 22.97 -1.03
N ILE A 286 -27.08 21.92 -1.68
CA ILE A 286 -26.25 20.92 -0.98
C ILE A 286 -24.84 21.50 -0.90
N VAL A 287 -24.36 21.76 0.31
CA VAL A 287 -22.98 22.21 0.55
C VAL A 287 -22.16 20.99 0.96
N LEU A 288 -21.14 20.66 0.18
CA LEU A 288 -20.26 19.53 0.42
C LEU A 288 -18.93 19.98 1.02
N HIS A 289 -18.48 19.25 2.04
CA HIS A 289 -17.10 19.27 2.54
C HIS A 289 -16.43 17.95 2.16
N TYR A 290 -16.39 17.67 0.85
CA TYR A 290 -16.07 16.38 0.29
C TYR A 290 -14.59 15.98 0.51
N SER A 291 -14.39 14.89 1.23
CA SER A 291 -13.07 14.31 1.49
C SER A 291 -13.17 12.78 1.59
N VAL A 292 -12.67 12.09 0.58
CA VAL A 292 -12.63 10.61 0.59
C VAL A 292 -11.43 10.16 1.41
N GLU A 293 -11.66 9.28 2.38
CA GLU A 293 -10.57 8.53 3.00
C GLU A 293 -9.95 7.60 1.94
N ASN A 294 -8.75 7.94 1.52
CA ASN A 294 -7.99 7.17 0.54
C ASN A 294 -6.89 6.42 1.28
N PRO A 295 -6.76 5.08 1.12
CA PRO A 295 -5.64 4.33 1.69
C PRO A 295 -4.26 4.85 1.31
N SER A 296 -4.18 5.61 0.19
CA SER A 296 -2.94 6.27 -0.24
C SER A 296 -2.66 7.60 0.49
N LYS A 297 -3.63 8.18 1.21
CA LYS A 297 -3.43 9.36 2.06
C LYS A 297 -2.88 8.95 3.42
N GLY A 298 -2.20 9.86 4.09
CA GLY A 298 -1.56 9.62 5.38
C GLY A 298 -0.06 9.40 5.24
N LEU A 299 0.59 9.23 6.37
CA LEU A 299 2.04 9.10 6.48
C LEU A 299 2.51 7.70 6.02
N ALA A 300 3.72 7.61 5.50
CA ALA A 300 4.39 6.36 5.13
C ALA A 300 3.61 5.43 4.16
N PRO A 301 3.01 5.90 3.04
CA PRO A 301 2.14 5.08 2.21
C PRO A 301 2.86 3.89 1.55
N TYR A 302 4.13 4.03 1.17
CA TYR A 302 4.95 2.93 0.64
C TYR A 302 5.24 1.87 1.71
N PHE A 303 5.64 2.32 2.89
CA PHE A 303 5.88 1.44 4.03
C PHE A 303 4.63 0.66 4.41
N ARG A 304 3.48 1.31 4.52
CA ARG A 304 2.18 0.64 4.80
C ARG A 304 1.85 -0.42 3.76
N ALA A 305 2.10 -0.15 2.48
CA ALA A 305 1.90 -1.14 1.42
C ALA A 305 2.82 -2.35 1.56
N GLU A 306 4.09 -2.13 1.95
CA GLU A 306 5.05 -3.21 2.17
C GLU A 306 4.73 -4.01 3.45
N VAL A 307 4.29 -3.35 4.53
CA VAL A 307 3.77 -4.01 5.74
C VAL A 307 2.59 -4.92 5.39
N ALA A 308 1.60 -4.42 4.65
CA ALA A 308 0.47 -5.25 4.23
C ALA A 308 0.95 -6.51 3.49
N LYS A 309 1.86 -6.35 2.53
CA LYS A 309 2.43 -7.46 1.75
C LYS A 309 3.18 -8.47 2.63
N SER A 310 3.96 -7.99 3.59
CA SER A 310 4.74 -8.85 4.51
C SER A 310 3.84 -9.66 5.46
N LEU A 311 2.66 -9.15 5.80
CA LEU A 311 1.72 -9.80 6.71
C LEU A 311 0.75 -10.76 6.01
N LEU A 312 0.68 -10.79 4.68
CA LEU A 312 -0.27 -11.67 3.96
C LEU A 312 -0.06 -13.17 4.25
N ALA A 313 1.19 -13.61 4.39
CA ALA A 313 1.49 -15.00 4.70
C ALA A 313 0.99 -15.36 6.11
N TRP A 314 1.34 -14.53 7.12
CA TRP A 314 0.88 -14.69 8.48
C TRP A 314 -0.65 -14.67 8.58
N ALA A 315 -1.31 -13.72 7.94
CA ALA A 315 -2.77 -13.60 7.94
C ALA A 315 -3.43 -14.87 7.39
N LYS A 316 -2.88 -15.42 6.28
CA LYS A 316 -3.37 -16.67 5.68
C LYS A 316 -3.15 -17.89 6.60
N GLU A 317 -1.99 -18.00 7.24
CA GLU A 317 -1.64 -19.11 8.14
C GLU A 317 -2.50 -19.12 9.40
N THR A 318 -2.94 -17.95 9.88
CA THR A 318 -3.69 -17.79 11.13
C THR A 318 -5.18 -17.56 10.91
N ASP A 319 -5.70 -17.72 9.68
CA ASP A 319 -7.11 -17.48 9.26
C ASP A 319 -7.61 -16.06 9.62
N HIS A 320 -6.70 -15.07 9.55
CA HIS A 320 -7.04 -13.67 9.73
C HIS A 320 -7.16 -12.92 8.40
N ASP A 321 -8.04 -11.93 8.38
CA ASP A 321 -8.15 -11.01 7.24
C ASP A 321 -7.64 -9.62 7.63
N LEU A 322 -6.47 -9.27 7.07
CA LEU A 322 -5.82 -7.97 7.29
C LEU A 322 -6.72 -6.76 6.98
N TYR A 323 -7.73 -6.96 6.11
CA TYR A 323 -8.59 -5.89 5.61
C TYR A 323 -10.00 -5.88 6.24
N ALA A 324 -10.32 -6.88 7.08
CA ALA A 324 -11.68 -7.09 7.56
C ALA A 324 -11.82 -7.35 9.07
N ASP A 325 -10.74 -7.75 9.76
CA ASP A 325 -10.84 -8.21 11.16
C ASP A 325 -10.64 -7.09 12.21
N GLY A 326 -10.37 -5.85 11.77
CA GLY A 326 -10.19 -4.72 12.69
C GLY A 326 -8.91 -4.83 13.54
N LEU A 327 -7.84 -5.36 12.94
CA LEU A 327 -6.57 -5.55 13.62
C LEU A 327 -5.90 -4.21 13.96
N LYS A 328 -5.16 -4.16 15.05
CA LYS A 328 -4.27 -3.06 15.39
C LYS A 328 -2.83 -3.49 15.14
N ILE A 329 -2.16 -2.85 14.20
CA ILE A 329 -0.81 -3.19 13.75
C ILE A 329 0.13 -2.11 14.21
N TYR A 330 1.03 -2.44 15.14
CA TYR A 330 2.03 -1.54 15.67
C TYR A 330 3.33 -1.73 14.91
N THR A 331 3.84 -0.63 14.35
CA THR A 331 5.03 -0.64 13.51
C THR A 331 6.21 0.02 14.21
N THR A 332 7.37 -0.02 13.54
CA THR A 332 8.63 0.54 14.03
C THR A 332 8.87 1.98 13.61
N ILE A 333 8.05 2.53 12.69
CA ILE A 333 8.18 3.90 12.17
C ILE A 333 8.01 4.93 13.30
N ASP A 334 8.93 5.89 13.38
CA ASP A 334 8.74 7.12 14.15
C ASP A 334 8.06 8.16 13.24
N SER A 335 6.89 8.66 13.64
CA SER A 335 6.08 9.55 12.80
C SER A 335 6.77 10.88 12.48
N ARG A 336 7.63 11.37 13.37
CA ARG A 336 8.41 12.62 13.22
C ARG A 336 9.54 12.39 12.20
N MET A 337 10.33 11.31 12.38
CA MET A 337 11.37 10.93 11.42
C MET A 337 10.81 10.68 10.03
N GLN A 338 9.66 9.99 9.95
CA GLN A 338 8.97 9.75 8.68
C GLN A 338 8.56 11.07 8.00
N THR A 339 7.99 11.99 8.76
CA THR A 339 7.60 13.32 8.27
C THR A 339 8.81 14.07 7.74
N TYR A 340 9.94 14.01 8.45
CA TYR A 340 11.18 14.66 8.03
C TYR A 340 11.77 14.03 6.78
N ALA A 341 11.70 12.70 6.65
CA ALA A 341 12.14 11.99 5.46
C ALA A 341 11.30 12.38 4.23
N GLU A 342 9.96 12.33 4.33
CA GLU A 342 9.06 12.73 3.24
C GLU A 342 9.28 14.18 2.81
N LYS A 343 9.40 15.11 3.78
CA LYS A 343 9.68 16.52 3.49
C LYS A 343 11.04 16.70 2.81
N SER A 344 12.09 16.03 3.31
CA SER A 344 13.45 16.16 2.74
C SER A 344 13.51 15.59 1.33
N VAL A 345 12.84 14.46 1.06
CA VAL A 345 12.72 13.90 -0.29
C VAL A 345 11.97 14.87 -1.21
N ALA A 346 10.84 15.43 -0.78
CA ALA A 346 10.06 16.35 -1.59
C ALA A 346 10.83 17.65 -1.90
N GLU A 347 11.45 18.28 -0.89
CA GLU A 347 12.25 19.49 -1.03
C GLU A 347 13.43 19.28 -1.99
N HIS A 348 14.19 18.21 -1.76
CA HIS A 348 15.39 17.93 -2.53
C HIS A 348 15.05 17.53 -3.98
N LEU A 349 14.14 16.60 -4.18
CA LEU A 349 13.77 16.16 -5.53
C LEU A 349 13.11 17.25 -6.36
N ALA A 350 12.34 18.16 -5.77
CA ALA A 350 11.78 19.29 -6.49
C ALA A 350 12.89 20.17 -7.11
N LEU A 351 13.97 20.40 -6.36
CA LEU A 351 15.14 21.14 -6.84
C LEU A 351 15.90 20.34 -7.90
N GLN A 352 16.18 19.07 -7.65
CA GLN A 352 16.91 18.21 -8.58
C GLN A 352 16.16 18.02 -9.89
N GLN A 353 14.83 17.88 -9.83
CA GLN A 353 13.97 17.79 -11.02
C GLN A 353 14.03 19.06 -11.87
N LYS A 354 14.08 20.22 -11.24
CA LYS A 354 14.25 21.51 -11.95
C LYS A 354 15.56 21.53 -12.75
N TRP A 355 16.66 21.10 -12.13
CA TRP A 355 17.96 21.00 -12.80
C TRP A 355 17.96 19.90 -13.88
N PHE A 356 17.37 18.75 -13.60
CA PHE A 356 17.24 17.67 -14.57
C PHE A 356 16.45 18.11 -15.81
N THR A 357 15.33 18.80 -15.62
CA THR A 357 14.51 19.33 -16.71
C THR A 357 15.27 20.36 -17.55
N ALA A 358 16.03 21.26 -16.90
CA ALA A 358 16.88 22.24 -17.58
C ALA A 358 18.02 21.56 -18.37
N HIS A 359 18.63 20.53 -17.80
CA HIS A 359 19.73 19.76 -18.41
C HIS A 359 19.32 19.04 -19.71
N TRP A 360 18.04 18.60 -19.77
CA TRP A 360 17.45 17.90 -20.93
C TRP A 360 16.55 18.81 -21.79
N LYS A 361 16.58 20.14 -21.60
CA LYS A 361 15.74 21.07 -22.35
C LYS A 361 15.93 20.87 -23.86
N GLY A 362 14.82 20.63 -24.56
CA GLY A 362 14.81 20.40 -26.03
C GLY A 362 15.32 19.03 -26.47
N GLN A 363 15.68 18.13 -25.55
CA GLN A 363 16.21 16.80 -25.87
C GLN A 363 15.43 15.70 -25.17
N LEU A 364 15.54 14.49 -25.74
CA LEU A 364 14.96 13.27 -25.11
C LEU A 364 15.99 12.67 -24.14
N PRO A 365 15.59 12.37 -22.89
CA PRO A 365 16.52 11.86 -21.89
C PRO A 365 16.82 10.35 -22.01
N TRP A 366 16.00 9.58 -22.70
CA TRP A 366 16.23 8.13 -22.88
C TRP A 366 17.24 7.85 -23.98
N ARG A 367 18.46 7.60 -23.53
CA ARG A 367 19.62 7.38 -24.40
C ARG A 367 20.37 6.11 -24.02
N ASP A 368 20.99 5.48 -25.03
CA ASP A 368 21.89 4.35 -24.82
C ASP A 368 23.24 4.80 -24.22
N GLU A 369 24.13 3.84 -23.98
CA GLU A 369 25.48 4.07 -23.43
C GLU A 369 26.34 4.97 -24.31
N ASN A 370 26.07 5.03 -25.61
CA ASN A 370 26.77 5.90 -26.57
C ASN A 370 26.10 7.28 -26.72
N GLY A 371 25.09 7.57 -25.90
CA GLY A 371 24.36 8.84 -25.91
C GLY A 371 23.38 8.99 -27.08
N LYS A 372 23.10 7.92 -27.84
CA LYS A 372 22.10 7.91 -28.92
C LYS A 372 20.71 7.70 -28.35
N VAL A 373 19.71 8.41 -28.91
CA VAL A 373 18.31 8.23 -28.49
C VAL A 373 17.86 6.80 -28.78
N ILE A 374 17.30 6.13 -27.77
CA ILE A 374 16.78 4.78 -27.91
C ILE A 374 15.50 4.84 -28.77
N PRO A 375 15.48 4.18 -29.95
CA PRO A 375 14.32 4.18 -30.81
C PRO A 375 13.15 3.45 -30.14
N ASP A 376 11.93 3.91 -30.40
CA ASP A 376 10.68 3.28 -29.92
C ASP A 376 10.54 3.11 -28.39
N PHE A 377 11.39 3.78 -27.60
CA PHE A 377 11.47 3.67 -26.12
C PHE A 377 10.09 3.74 -25.45
N LEU A 378 9.27 4.74 -25.81
CA LEU A 378 7.96 4.96 -25.18
C LEU A 378 6.96 3.84 -25.52
N ASN A 379 6.96 3.31 -26.73
CA ASN A 379 6.08 2.21 -27.09
C ASN A 379 6.54 0.90 -26.42
N ILE A 380 7.85 0.66 -26.30
CA ILE A 380 8.38 -0.46 -25.53
C ILE A 380 7.95 -0.35 -24.06
N ALA A 381 8.11 0.82 -23.46
CA ALA A 381 7.68 1.08 -22.08
C ALA A 381 6.16 0.93 -21.93
N MET A 382 5.35 1.43 -22.88
CA MET A 382 3.89 1.31 -22.87
C MET A 382 3.42 -0.15 -22.90
N ARG A 383 4.05 -1.00 -23.71
CA ARG A 383 3.70 -2.44 -23.83
C ARG A 383 3.86 -3.18 -22.48
N ARG A 384 4.72 -2.70 -21.58
CA ARG A 384 4.93 -3.27 -20.24
C ARG A 384 3.86 -2.87 -19.24
N THR A 385 3.06 -1.82 -19.53
CA THR A 385 2.05 -1.31 -18.61
C THR A 385 0.81 -2.22 -18.52
N GLN A 386 0.18 -2.24 -17.34
CA GLN A 386 -1.09 -2.96 -17.17
C GLN A 386 -2.21 -2.38 -18.06
N ARG A 387 -2.19 -1.07 -18.32
CA ARG A 387 -3.14 -0.43 -19.25
C ARG A 387 -3.06 -1.03 -20.64
N TYR A 388 -1.85 -1.21 -21.19
CA TYR A 388 -1.68 -1.83 -22.50
C TYR A 388 -2.22 -3.26 -22.51
N LYS A 389 -1.85 -4.07 -21.50
CA LYS A 389 -2.32 -5.46 -21.36
C LYS A 389 -3.85 -5.54 -21.28
N SER A 390 -4.47 -4.67 -20.48
CA SER A 390 -5.93 -4.61 -20.37
C SER A 390 -6.60 -4.20 -21.70
N LEU A 391 -6.05 -3.22 -22.42
CA LEU A 391 -6.58 -2.81 -23.73
C LEU A 391 -6.43 -3.93 -24.77
N MET A 392 -5.31 -4.67 -24.76
CA MET A 392 -5.14 -5.84 -25.65
C MET A 392 -6.22 -6.89 -25.40
N ASN A 393 -6.58 -7.14 -24.14
CA ASN A 393 -7.67 -8.06 -23.80
C ASN A 393 -9.06 -7.51 -24.22
N ILE A 394 -9.32 -6.21 -24.01
CA ILE A 394 -10.62 -5.58 -24.36
C ILE A 394 -10.86 -5.58 -25.88
N TYR A 395 -9.80 -5.43 -26.67
CA TYR A 395 -9.86 -5.35 -28.14
C TYR A 395 -9.38 -6.62 -28.83
N ASP A 396 -9.40 -7.78 -28.15
CA ASP A 396 -9.06 -9.09 -28.69
C ASP A 396 -7.74 -9.10 -29.49
N GLY A 397 -6.73 -8.38 -28.99
CA GLY A 397 -5.41 -8.29 -29.62
C GLY A 397 -5.31 -7.30 -30.80
N ASN A 398 -6.36 -6.56 -31.14
CA ASN A 398 -6.35 -5.59 -32.23
C ASN A 398 -5.45 -4.39 -31.88
N ARG A 399 -4.25 -4.36 -32.45
CA ARG A 399 -3.23 -3.34 -32.20
C ARG A 399 -3.62 -1.94 -32.64
N ASP A 400 -4.39 -1.80 -33.72
CA ASP A 400 -4.78 -0.49 -34.25
C ASP A 400 -5.79 0.18 -33.31
N SER A 401 -6.78 -0.57 -32.83
CA SER A 401 -7.71 -0.11 -31.81
C SER A 401 -6.99 0.30 -30.52
N VAL A 402 -6.05 -0.52 -30.05
CA VAL A 402 -5.24 -0.20 -28.88
C VAL A 402 -4.42 1.07 -29.09
N ASN A 403 -3.73 1.19 -30.22
CA ASN A 403 -2.92 2.37 -30.55
C ASN A 403 -3.81 3.64 -30.66
N HIS A 404 -5.01 3.53 -31.23
CA HIS A 404 -5.97 4.63 -31.25
C HIS A 404 -6.27 5.15 -29.84
N TYR A 405 -6.62 4.23 -28.91
CA TYR A 405 -6.90 4.59 -27.52
C TYR A 405 -5.69 5.14 -26.76
N LEU A 406 -4.50 4.63 -27.03
CA LEU A 406 -3.26 5.12 -26.39
C LEU A 406 -2.87 6.53 -26.85
N ARG A 407 -3.31 6.98 -28.02
CA ARG A 407 -3.05 8.31 -28.60
C ARG A 407 -4.20 9.30 -28.40
N LYS A 408 -5.40 8.82 -28.02
CA LYS A 408 -6.55 9.67 -27.75
C LYS A 408 -6.32 10.48 -26.48
N LYS A 409 -6.53 11.81 -26.55
CA LYS A 409 -6.33 12.72 -25.43
C LYS A 409 -7.55 12.77 -24.52
N TYR A 410 -7.29 12.80 -23.22
CA TYR A 410 -8.27 12.91 -22.15
C TYR A 410 -7.82 13.96 -21.14
N ARG A 411 -8.74 14.63 -20.46
CA ARG A 411 -8.42 15.40 -19.27
C ARG A 411 -8.08 14.40 -18.15
N MET A 412 -6.92 14.54 -17.57
CA MET A 412 -6.47 13.68 -16.48
C MET A 412 -5.68 14.47 -15.44
N PRO A 413 -5.83 14.13 -14.15
CA PRO A 413 -5.01 14.72 -13.11
C PRO A 413 -3.58 14.19 -13.23
N VAL A 414 -2.60 15.07 -13.20
CA VAL A 414 -1.18 14.74 -13.23
C VAL A 414 -0.46 15.33 -12.03
N PHE A 415 0.58 14.63 -11.56
CA PHE A 415 1.47 15.12 -10.54
C PHE A 415 2.35 16.26 -11.07
N THR A 416 2.45 17.34 -10.32
CA THR A 416 3.49 18.35 -10.46
C THR A 416 4.04 18.70 -9.08
N TRP A 417 5.25 19.26 -9.02
CA TRP A 417 5.84 19.70 -7.76
C TRP A 417 5.06 20.83 -7.06
N GLN A 418 4.14 21.48 -7.77
CA GLN A 418 3.23 22.51 -7.24
C GLN A 418 1.85 21.96 -6.88
N GLY A 419 1.70 20.63 -6.87
CA GLY A 419 0.43 19.95 -6.64
C GLY A 419 -0.13 19.29 -7.89
N GLU A 420 -1.30 18.74 -7.76
CA GLU A 420 -2.02 18.06 -8.83
C GLU A 420 -2.63 19.08 -9.80
N LYS A 421 -2.44 18.86 -11.12
CA LYS A 421 -3.02 19.69 -12.18
C LYS A 421 -3.76 18.85 -13.20
N GLU A 422 -4.89 19.35 -13.70
CA GLU A 422 -5.57 18.72 -14.83
C GLU A 422 -4.89 19.11 -16.15
N MET A 423 -4.51 18.10 -16.93
CA MET A 423 -3.90 18.28 -18.25
C MET A 423 -4.60 17.43 -19.31
N LEU A 424 -4.68 17.96 -20.55
CA LEU A 424 -5.21 17.23 -21.70
C LEU A 424 -4.07 16.42 -22.35
N MET A 425 -3.99 15.15 -22.04
CA MET A 425 -2.92 14.24 -22.46
C MET A 425 -3.48 12.90 -22.95
N SER A 426 -2.78 12.27 -23.89
CA SER A 426 -2.99 10.86 -24.18
C SER A 426 -2.27 9.97 -23.14
N PRO A 427 -2.62 8.68 -23.01
CA PRO A 427 -1.87 7.74 -22.20
C PRO A 427 -0.38 7.69 -22.54
N LEU A 428 -0.03 7.83 -23.83
CA LEU A 428 1.37 7.84 -24.26
C LEU A 428 2.09 9.13 -23.85
N ASP A 429 1.41 10.31 -23.97
CA ASP A 429 1.94 11.59 -23.49
C ASP A 429 2.15 11.56 -21.97
N SER A 430 1.19 10.99 -21.23
CA SER A 430 1.28 10.82 -19.78
C SER A 430 2.47 9.93 -19.39
N LEU A 431 2.69 8.83 -20.11
CA LEU A 431 3.87 7.98 -19.88
C LEU A 431 5.17 8.75 -20.15
N ALA A 432 5.27 9.47 -21.27
CA ALA A 432 6.42 10.29 -21.61
C ALA A 432 6.68 11.38 -20.56
N TYR A 433 5.64 11.97 -20.00
CA TYR A 433 5.70 12.95 -18.93
C TYR A 433 6.29 12.33 -17.66
N TYR A 434 5.75 11.19 -17.18
CA TYR A 434 6.20 10.56 -15.94
C TYR A 434 7.59 9.92 -16.03
N LYS A 435 7.98 9.41 -17.21
CA LYS A 435 9.33 8.87 -17.43
C LYS A 435 10.45 9.91 -17.26
N ARG A 436 10.14 11.20 -17.29
CA ARG A 436 11.10 12.29 -17.05
C ARG A 436 11.27 12.65 -15.56
N TYR A 437 10.51 12.04 -14.66
CA TYR A 437 10.62 12.32 -13.23
C TYR A 437 11.72 11.48 -12.59
N LEU A 438 12.56 12.17 -11.80
CA LEU A 438 13.47 11.50 -10.90
C LEU A 438 12.69 10.83 -9.77
N GLN A 439 13.15 9.67 -9.37
CA GLN A 439 12.62 8.90 -8.25
C GLN A 439 13.65 8.85 -7.13
N ALA A 440 13.19 8.57 -5.91
CA ALA A 440 14.04 8.32 -4.76
C ALA A 440 13.53 7.14 -3.94
N GLY A 441 14.47 6.41 -3.36
CA GLY A 441 14.24 5.54 -2.23
C GLY A 441 15.02 6.05 -1.03
N PHE A 442 14.42 6.04 0.15
CA PHE A 442 15.05 6.44 1.40
C PHE A 442 14.59 5.51 2.54
N MET A 443 15.54 5.03 3.32
CA MET A 443 15.26 4.26 4.52
C MET A 443 16.22 4.69 5.64
N ALA A 444 15.68 4.83 6.87
CA ALA A 444 16.45 4.98 8.09
C ALA A 444 16.09 3.88 9.08
N MET A 445 17.07 3.26 9.72
CA MET A 445 16.85 2.21 10.69
C MET A 445 17.77 2.35 11.89
N ASN A 446 17.33 1.86 13.05
CA ASN A 446 18.17 1.70 14.22
C ASN A 446 19.05 0.46 14.02
N PRO A 447 20.39 0.59 14.08
CA PRO A 447 21.31 -0.52 13.82
C PRO A 447 21.28 -1.61 14.89
N LEU A 448 20.94 -1.28 16.15
CA LEU A 448 21.04 -2.19 17.28
C LEU A 448 19.88 -3.20 17.33
N ASN A 449 18.67 -2.76 16.91
CA ASN A 449 17.46 -3.57 17.03
C ASN A 449 16.74 -3.80 15.68
N GLY A 450 17.29 -3.35 14.58
CA GLY A 450 16.73 -3.54 13.24
C GLY A 450 15.44 -2.73 12.95
N GLN A 451 14.96 -1.92 13.88
CA GLN A 451 13.72 -1.17 13.70
C GLN A 451 13.84 -0.10 12.63
N ILE A 452 12.98 -0.16 11.61
CA ILE A 452 12.90 0.85 10.58
C ILE A 452 12.19 2.09 11.12
N LYS A 453 12.86 3.23 11.09
CA LYS A 453 12.38 4.49 11.66
C LYS A 453 11.76 5.43 10.62
N ALA A 454 12.19 5.34 9.36
CA ALA A 454 11.61 6.08 8.25
C ALA A 454 11.75 5.31 6.94
N TRP A 455 10.76 5.47 6.02
CA TRP A 455 10.72 4.80 4.73
C TRP A 455 10.00 5.65 3.69
N VAL A 456 10.70 6.04 2.64
CA VAL A 456 10.12 6.74 1.50
C VAL A 456 10.46 5.97 0.23
N GLY A 457 9.49 5.26 -0.34
CA GLY A 457 9.71 4.38 -1.50
C GLY A 457 9.64 5.07 -2.85
N GLY A 458 9.30 6.35 -2.91
CA GLY A 458 9.20 7.10 -4.17
C GLY A 458 8.70 8.54 -3.96
N THR A 459 8.58 9.27 -5.05
CA THR A 459 8.26 10.70 -5.04
C THR A 459 6.83 11.01 -4.59
N ASN A 460 5.85 10.22 -5.03
CA ASN A 460 4.45 10.40 -4.67
C ASN A 460 3.66 9.09 -4.88
N TYR A 461 3.14 8.51 -3.82
CA TYR A 461 2.48 7.19 -3.86
C TYR A 461 1.21 7.15 -4.72
N LYS A 462 0.50 8.26 -4.91
CA LYS A 462 -0.70 8.30 -5.78
C LYS A 462 -0.35 8.02 -7.24
N PHE A 463 0.76 8.56 -7.72
CA PHE A 463 1.17 8.53 -9.13
C PHE A 463 2.30 7.54 -9.42
N PHE A 464 3.16 7.26 -8.45
CA PHE A 464 4.31 6.36 -8.55
C PHE A 464 4.19 5.27 -7.48
N LYS A 465 3.67 4.11 -7.87
CA LYS A 465 3.37 3.01 -6.93
C LYS A 465 4.58 2.13 -6.62
N PHE A 466 5.61 2.17 -7.46
CA PHE A 466 6.78 1.32 -7.33
C PHE A 466 7.64 1.75 -6.14
N ASP A 467 7.98 0.80 -5.28
CA ASP A 467 8.80 1.04 -4.09
C ASP A 467 10.29 0.88 -4.42
N HIS A 468 11.06 1.96 -4.29
CA HIS A 468 12.50 1.96 -4.57
C HIS A 468 13.36 1.53 -3.39
N VAL A 469 12.79 1.27 -2.21
CA VAL A 469 13.54 0.80 -1.04
C VAL A 469 13.76 -0.70 -1.09
N ARG A 470 12.71 -1.49 -1.37
CA ARG A 470 12.77 -2.96 -1.35
C ARG A 470 12.54 -3.60 -2.71
N GLN A 471 11.62 -3.07 -3.53
CA GLN A 471 11.36 -3.63 -4.86
C GLN A 471 12.39 -3.15 -5.89
N GLY A 472 12.91 -1.92 -5.71
CA GLY A 472 13.89 -1.31 -6.59
C GLY A 472 15.26 -1.91 -6.43
N LYS A 473 15.64 -2.83 -7.32
CA LYS A 473 17.01 -3.35 -7.40
C LYS A 473 17.83 -2.52 -8.38
N ARG A 474 18.92 -1.95 -7.91
CA ARG A 474 19.79 -1.03 -8.66
C ARG A 474 21.26 -1.29 -8.33
N GLN A 475 22.15 -0.96 -9.23
CA GLN A 475 23.58 -1.06 -9.01
C GLN A 475 24.03 -0.07 -7.93
N PRO A 476 24.55 -0.54 -6.77
CA PRO A 476 24.99 0.34 -5.70
C PRO A 476 26.27 1.13 -6.05
N GLY A 477 26.97 0.71 -7.08
CA GLY A 477 28.25 1.31 -7.42
C GLY A 477 29.22 1.27 -6.23
N SER A 478 29.95 2.33 -6.01
CA SER A 478 30.92 2.43 -4.91
C SER A 478 30.34 2.30 -3.50
N ALA A 479 28.99 2.31 -3.31
CA ALA A 479 28.38 2.01 -2.01
C ALA A 479 28.54 0.53 -1.61
N PHE A 480 28.96 -0.34 -2.54
CA PHE A 480 29.29 -1.73 -2.27
C PHE A 480 30.73 -1.92 -1.73
N LYS A 481 31.65 -0.98 -1.98
CA LYS A 481 33.08 -1.09 -1.60
C LYS A 481 33.33 -1.44 -0.13
N PRO A 482 32.58 -0.91 0.87
CA PRO A 482 32.79 -1.30 2.26
C PRO A 482 32.75 -2.81 2.49
N ILE A 483 31.98 -3.57 1.71
CA ILE A 483 31.94 -5.04 1.80
C ILE A 483 33.28 -5.65 1.40
N VAL A 484 33.92 -5.12 0.34
CA VAL A 484 35.28 -5.53 -0.10
C VAL A 484 36.30 -5.21 0.98
N TYR A 485 36.24 -3.98 1.56
CA TYR A 485 37.14 -3.59 2.61
C TYR A 485 36.90 -4.35 3.92
N THR A 486 35.65 -4.72 4.20
CA THR A 486 35.35 -5.63 5.33
C THR A 486 36.09 -6.94 5.18
N ALA A 487 36.08 -7.55 4.01
CA ALA A 487 36.79 -8.79 3.76
C ALA A 487 38.31 -8.64 3.94
N ALA A 488 38.89 -7.47 3.58
CA ALA A 488 40.28 -7.19 3.78
C ALA A 488 40.62 -7.02 5.30
N ILE A 489 39.87 -6.20 6.01
CA ILE A 489 40.07 -5.96 7.44
C ILE A 489 39.90 -7.27 8.26
N ASP A 490 38.88 -8.06 7.95
CA ASP A 490 38.62 -9.34 8.62
C ASP A 490 39.72 -10.37 8.37
N GLN A 491 40.50 -10.22 7.28
CA GLN A 491 41.69 -11.01 6.97
C GLN A 491 42.98 -10.40 7.53
N GLY A 492 42.93 -9.40 8.41
CA GLY A 492 44.05 -8.81 9.11
C GLY A 492 44.76 -7.64 8.45
N TYR A 493 44.23 -7.10 7.31
CA TYR A 493 44.76 -5.86 6.74
C TYR A 493 44.48 -4.68 7.66
N SER A 494 45.54 -3.88 7.96
CA SER A 494 45.36 -2.63 8.72
C SER A 494 44.73 -1.53 7.85
N PRO A 495 43.89 -0.64 8.44
CA PRO A 495 43.49 0.62 7.79
C PRO A 495 44.66 1.42 7.28
N CYS A 496 45.85 1.28 7.87
CA CYS A 496 47.11 1.95 7.49
C CYS A 496 47.91 1.24 6.38
N TYR A 497 47.44 0.07 5.91
CA TYR A 497 48.16 -0.67 4.88
C TYR A 497 48.35 0.19 3.61
N PRO A 498 49.63 0.41 3.17
CA PRO A 498 49.94 1.31 2.05
C PRO A 498 49.71 0.60 0.70
N ARG A 499 49.13 1.31 -0.25
CA ARG A 499 49.03 0.84 -1.62
C ARG A 499 49.15 1.98 -2.62
N PRO A 500 50.01 1.84 -3.69
CA PRO A 500 50.07 2.85 -4.73
C PRO A 500 48.81 2.86 -5.60
N ASP A 501 48.46 4.07 -6.04
CA ASP A 501 47.38 4.29 -7.01
C ASP A 501 47.89 4.08 -8.43
N VAL A 502 47.89 2.81 -8.84
CA VAL A 502 48.38 2.36 -10.17
C VAL A 502 47.32 1.53 -10.85
N ALA A 503 47.47 1.36 -12.16
CA ALA A 503 46.57 0.51 -12.94
C ALA A 503 46.59 -0.93 -12.42
N THR A 504 45.43 -1.50 -12.13
CA THR A 504 45.25 -2.88 -11.83
C THR A 504 44.36 -3.50 -12.91
N THR A 505 44.90 -4.40 -13.69
CA THR A 505 44.22 -5.02 -14.85
C THR A 505 43.79 -6.44 -14.51
N PHE A 506 42.52 -6.74 -14.59
CA PHE A 506 42.01 -8.10 -14.54
C PHE A 506 42.31 -8.79 -15.89
N PRO A 507 42.84 -10.02 -15.87
CA PRO A 507 43.17 -10.75 -17.09
C PRO A 507 41.92 -11.06 -17.90
N ALA A 508 42.14 -11.34 -19.18
CA ALA A 508 41.10 -11.86 -20.07
C ALA A 508 40.58 -13.19 -19.52
N VAL A 509 39.27 -13.33 -19.39
CA VAL A 509 38.59 -14.61 -19.09
C VAL A 509 37.75 -14.98 -20.31
N ALA A 510 37.50 -16.28 -20.51
CA ALA A 510 36.79 -16.80 -21.69
C ALA A 510 35.61 -15.88 -22.13
N GLY A 511 35.73 -15.28 -23.31
CA GLY A 511 34.73 -14.36 -23.90
C GLY A 511 34.75 -12.91 -23.40
N ARG A 512 35.70 -12.51 -22.51
CA ARG A 512 35.80 -11.13 -21.99
C ARG A 512 37.22 -10.59 -22.18
N ALA A 513 37.33 -9.38 -22.69
CA ALA A 513 38.61 -8.65 -22.78
C ALA A 513 39.17 -8.29 -21.39
N PRO A 514 40.50 -8.05 -21.31
CA PRO A 514 41.11 -7.52 -20.08
C PRO A 514 40.40 -6.26 -19.61
N TYR A 515 40.18 -6.11 -18.29
CA TYR A 515 39.47 -5.00 -17.73
C TYR A 515 40.31 -4.24 -16.71
N THR A 516 40.53 -2.94 -16.96
CA THR A 516 41.25 -2.04 -16.05
C THR A 516 40.30 -0.98 -15.54
N PRO A 517 39.81 -1.07 -14.28
CA PRO A 517 38.96 -0.03 -13.68
C PRO A 517 39.72 1.28 -13.54
N LYS A 518 39.23 2.37 -14.14
CA LYS A 518 39.80 3.72 -14.00
C LYS A 518 39.23 4.40 -12.75
N ASN A 519 40.02 5.24 -12.09
CA ASN A 519 39.54 6.14 -11.07
C ASN A 519 38.53 7.13 -11.68
N PHE A 520 37.69 7.73 -10.83
CA PHE A 520 36.66 8.68 -11.29
C PHE A 520 37.27 9.87 -12.04
N GLU A 521 38.45 10.36 -11.61
CA GLU A 521 39.21 11.46 -12.24
C GLU A 521 39.89 11.02 -13.54
N GLY A 522 39.77 9.77 -13.95
CA GLY A 522 40.23 9.25 -15.25
C GLY A 522 41.67 8.80 -15.33
N GLY A 523 42.49 8.98 -14.27
CA GLY A 523 43.90 8.63 -14.25
C GLY A 523 44.33 7.89 -12.98
N PHE A 524 45.64 7.57 -12.94
CA PHE A 524 46.32 6.99 -11.78
C PHE A 524 47.41 7.97 -11.35
N SER A 525 47.44 8.29 -10.06
CA SER A 525 48.38 9.32 -9.54
C SER A 525 49.78 8.77 -9.22
N GLY A 526 49.95 7.46 -9.14
CA GLY A 526 51.15 6.77 -8.66
C GLY A 526 51.43 6.99 -7.15
N ARG A 527 50.67 7.83 -6.48
CA ARG A 527 50.86 8.12 -5.04
C ARG A 527 50.40 6.95 -4.18
N VAL A 528 51.05 6.76 -3.05
CA VAL A 528 50.68 5.75 -2.07
C VAL A 528 49.59 6.32 -1.16
N PHE A 529 48.53 5.50 -0.94
CA PHE A 529 47.43 5.78 -0.04
C PHE A 529 47.27 4.64 0.95
N THR A 530 46.82 4.93 2.15
CA THR A 530 46.36 3.90 3.07
C THR A 530 45.03 3.33 2.60
N LEU A 531 44.63 2.11 3.05
CA LEU A 531 43.32 1.56 2.72
C LEU A 531 42.21 2.52 3.21
N ARG A 532 42.37 3.15 4.37
CA ARG A 532 41.45 4.14 4.91
C ARG A 532 41.25 5.33 3.96
N GLN A 533 42.33 5.89 3.47
CA GLN A 533 42.32 7.01 2.49
C GLN A 533 41.74 6.57 1.14
N ALA A 534 42.04 5.35 0.71
CA ALA A 534 41.53 4.79 -0.55
C ALA A 534 39.99 4.63 -0.51
N LEU A 535 39.45 4.14 0.60
CA LEU A 535 38.00 4.04 0.78
C LEU A 535 37.34 5.42 0.86
N ALA A 536 37.95 6.39 1.60
CA ALA A 536 37.46 7.75 1.75
C ALA A 536 37.30 8.45 0.40
N ARG A 537 38.31 8.32 -0.47
CA ARG A 537 38.37 8.88 -1.84
C ARG A 537 37.64 8.01 -2.87
N SER A 538 37.16 6.84 -2.45
CA SER A 538 36.46 5.88 -3.33
C SER A 538 37.31 5.42 -4.54
N MET A 539 38.60 5.16 -4.33
CA MET A 539 39.56 4.81 -5.40
C MET A 539 39.21 3.41 -6.01
N ASN A 540 39.18 3.36 -7.33
CA ASN A 540 38.90 2.12 -8.05
C ASN A 540 40.15 1.23 -8.18
N SER A 541 41.34 1.84 -8.41
CA SER A 541 42.60 1.13 -8.55
C SER A 541 42.93 0.24 -7.36
N ILE A 542 42.81 0.78 -6.13
CA ILE A 542 43.09 0.05 -4.89
C ILE A 542 41.98 -0.96 -4.58
N THR A 543 40.73 -0.61 -4.88
CA THR A 543 39.64 -1.60 -4.77
C THR A 543 39.84 -2.76 -5.74
N ALA A 544 40.28 -2.53 -6.96
CA ALA A 544 40.60 -3.57 -7.94
C ALA A 544 41.68 -4.53 -7.40
N TRP A 545 42.73 -3.96 -6.84
CA TRP A 545 43.79 -4.76 -6.21
C TRP A 545 43.24 -5.64 -5.05
N LEU A 546 42.38 -5.11 -4.19
CA LEU A 546 41.72 -5.86 -3.14
C LEU A 546 40.88 -7.01 -3.72
N VAL A 547 40.10 -6.75 -4.77
CA VAL A 547 39.27 -7.80 -5.43
C VAL A 547 40.14 -8.91 -5.98
N MET A 548 41.30 -8.58 -6.57
CA MET A 548 42.23 -9.60 -7.07
C MET A 548 42.84 -10.44 -5.94
N LYS A 549 43.20 -9.81 -4.83
CA LYS A 549 43.79 -10.50 -3.65
C LYS A 549 42.78 -11.35 -2.89
N LEU A 550 41.54 -10.89 -2.75
CA LEU A 550 40.48 -11.52 -1.93
C LEU A 550 39.63 -12.51 -2.71
N THR A 551 39.64 -12.46 -4.01
CA THR A 551 38.76 -13.11 -4.99
C THR A 551 37.30 -12.63 -4.99
N PRO A 552 36.62 -12.62 -6.13
CA PRO A 552 35.20 -12.27 -6.23
C PRO A 552 34.29 -13.15 -5.37
N GLU A 553 34.56 -14.45 -5.28
CA GLU A 553 33.80 -15.45 -4.52
C GLU A 553 33.80 -15.12 -3.02
N THR A 554 34.97 -14.78 -2.48
CA THR A 554 35.12 -14.34 -1.09
C THR A 554 34.24 -13.11 -0.82
N ILE A 555 34.28 -12.10 -1.69
CA ILE A 555 33.50 -10.87 -1.56
C ILE A 555 32.00 -11.16 -1.59
N VAL A 556 31.54 -12.03 -2.49
CA VAL A 556 30.13 -12.52 -2.54
C VAL A 556 29.77 -13.23 -1.24
N GLY A 557 30.70 -14.05 -0.69
CA GLY A 557 30.51 -14.69 0.62
C GLY A 557 30.27 -13.68 1.75
N TYR A 558 31.06 -12.59 1.82
CA TYR A 558 30.85 -11.50 2.80
C TYR A 558 29.55 -10.75 2.57
N ALA A 559 29.17 -10.47 1.32
CA ALA A 559 27.89 -9.84 1.00
C ALA A 559 26.70 -10.66 1.54
N LYS A 560 26.73 -11.98 1.34
CA LYS A 560 25.71 -12.92 1.87
C LYS A 560 25.70 -12.97 3.40
N ARG A 561 26.87 -13.03 4.03
CA ARG A 561 27.00 -12.99 5.49
C ARG A 561 26.39 -11.71 6.07
N LEU A 562 26.58 -10.57 5.42
CA LEU A 562 26.04 -9.27 5.80
C LEU A 562 24.54 -9.09 5.41
N GLY A 563 23.87 -10.15 4.97
CA GLY A 563 22.41 -10.18 4.75
C GLY A 563 21.95 -9.70 3.38
N ILE A 564 22.83 -9.57 2.38
CA ILE A 564 22.41 -9.26 1.01
C ILE A 564 21.91 -10.56 0.38
N THR A 565 20.61 -10.59 0.04
CA THR A 565 19.91 -11.73 -0.54
C THR A 565 19.76 -11.63 -2.07
N SER A 566 19.99 -10.42 -2.62
CA SER A 566 20.04 -10.21 -4.07
C SER A 566 21.13 -11.05 -4.70
N GLU A 567 20.89 -11.52 -5.92
CA GLU A 567 21.86 -12.29 -6.68
C GLU A 567 23.06 -11.42 -7.05
N ILE A 568 24.25 -11.86 -6.70
CA ILE A 568 25.51 -11.17 -6.93
C ILE A 568 26.43 -12.09 -7.73
N ASP A 569 26.87 -11.62 -8.89
CA ASP A 569 27.80 -12.36 -9.74
C ASP A 569 29.22 -12.31 -9.17
N ALA A 570 29.86 -13.45 -9.05
CA ALA A 570 31.26 -13.58 -8.64
C ALA A 570 32.19 -13.25 -9.82
N VAL A 571 32.27 -11.97 -10.18
CA VAL A 571 33.07 -11.45 -11.28
C VAL A 571 33.92 -10.25 -10.81
N PRO A 572 35.02 -9.91 -11.48
CA PRO A 572 35.89 -8.80 -11.05
C PRO A 572 35.18 -7.46 -10.79
N SER A 573 34.08 -7.18 -11.49
CA SER A 573 33.29 -5.98 -11.29
C SER A 573 32.44 -5.98 -10.02
N VAL A 574 32.37 -7.08 -9.26
CA VAL A 574 31.63 -7.15 -7.98
C VAL A 574 32.09 -6.09 -6.99
N GLY A 575 33.41 -5.84 -6.90
CA GLY A 575 33.97 -4.83 -5.98
C GLY A 575 33.55 -3.40 -6.28
N PHE A 576 33.00 -3.15 -7.45
CA PHE A 576 32.52 -1.83 -7.88
C PHE A 576 30.99 -1.73 -7.81
N GLY A 577 30.30 -2.76 -7.26
CA GLY A 577 28.86 -2.80 -7.12
C GLY A 577 28.12 -2.89 -8.46
N ALA A 578 28.60 -3.75 -9.36
CA ALA A 578 27.99 -3.98 -10.68
C ALA A 578 26.70 -4.81 -10.61
N SER A 579 26.53 -5.64 -9.58
CA SER A 579 25.30 -6.40 -9.36
C SER A 579 24.24 -5.59 -8.63
N ASP A 580 22.98 -5.85 -8.96
CA ASP A 580 21.85 -5.09 -8.41
C ASP A 580 21.52 -5.49 -6.96
N CYS A 581 21.32 -4.52 -6.09
CA CYS A 581 20.77 -4.72 -4.75
C CYS A 581 19.78 -3.60 -4.41
N ASN A 582 19.15 -3.68 -3.25
CA ASN A 582 18.19 -2.69 -2.79
C ASN A 582 18.66 -1.97 -1.53
N ILE A 583 18.00 -0.86 -1.19
CA ILE A 583 18.35 -0.04 -0.02
C ILE A 583 18.17 -0.82 1.29
N TYR A 584 17.12 -1.64 1.36
CA TYR A 584 16.78 -2.43 2.54
C TYR A 584 17.93 -3.38 2.93
N GLU A 585 18.50 -4.10 1.94
CA GLU A 585 19.62 -5.02 2.15
C GLU A 585 20.91 -4.27 2.53
N LEU A 586 21.23 -3.17 1.82
CA LEU A 586 22.42 -2.38 2.14
C LEU A 586 22.35 -1.73 3.52
N CYS A 587 21.19 -1.23 3.96
CA CYS A 587 21.03 -0.70 5.31
C CYS A 587 21.28 -1.78 6.36
N GLY A 588 20.77 -3.01 6.16
CA GLY A 588 21.06 -4.14 7.04
C GLY A 588 22.56 -4.49 7.11
N ALA A 589 23.25 -4.48 5.95
CA ALA A 589 24.67 -4.72 5.89
C ALA A 589 25.50 -3.65 6.62
N TYR A 590 25.17 -2.37 6.41
CA TYR A 590 25.86 -1.26 7.09
C TYR A 590 25.54 -1.19 8.58
N ALA A 591 24.35 -1.61 9.01
CA ALA A 591 23.97 -1.70 10.42
C ALA A 591 24.87 -2.65 11.20
N THR A 592 25.34 -3.72 10.56
CA THR A 592 26.25 -4.70 11.16
C THR A 592 27.56 -4.06 11.67
N PHE A 593 28.07 -3.04 10.96
CA PHE A 593 29.28 -2.34 11.40
C PHE A 593 29.05 -1.54 12.70
N VAL A 594 27.88 -0.93 12.85
CA VAL A 594 27.51 -0.17 14.04
C VAL A 594 27.10 -1.10 15.19
N ASN A 595 26.51 -2.23 14.88
CA ASN A 595 26.02 -3.21 15.83
C ASN A 595 27.07 -4.28 16.19
N LYS A 596 28.33 -3.87 16.37
CA LYS A 596 29.42 -4.75 16.87
C LYS A 596 29.61 -6.05 16.09
N GLY A 597 29.30 -6.07 14.80
CA GLY A 597 29.42 -7.25 13.96
C GLY A 597 28.20 -8.18 13.95
N VAL A 598 27.15 -7.83 14.69
CA VAL A 598 25.88 -8.57 14.70
C VAL A 598 24.97 -8.04 13.62
N TRP A 599 24.71 -8.84 12.60
CA TRP A 599 23.67 -8.55 11.62
C TRP A 599 22.29 -8.73 12.26
N THR A 600 21.45 -7.71 12.11
CA THR A 600 20.07 -7.72 12.61
C THR A 600 19.12 -7.50 11.44
N ALA A 601 18.17 -8.43 11.26
CA ALA A 601 17.18 -8.32 10.20
C ALA A 601 16.33 -7.05 10.39
N PRO A 602 16.20 -6.19 9.37
CA PRO A 602 15.32 -5.03 9.49
C PRO A 602 13.87 -5.45 9.72
N ILE A 603 13.20 -4.89 10.73
CA ILE A 603 11.81 -5.18 11.08
C ILE A 603 10.91 -3.97 10.87
N MET A 604 9.67 -4.23 10.41
CA MET A 604 8.65 -3.23 10.13
C MET A 604 7.54 -3.21 11.18
N VAL A 605 7.23 -4.35 11.78
CA VAL A 605 6.11 -4.55 12.70
C VAL A 605 6.64 -5.08 14.02
N THR A 606 6.15 -4.55 15.14
CA THR A 606 6.50 -5.03 16.49
C THR A 606 5.45 -5.98 17.05
N ARG A 607 4.16 -5.67 16.86
CA ARG A 607 3.07 -6.54 17.32
C ARG A 607 1.78 -6.30 16.55
N ILE A 608 0.88 -7.30 16.62
CA ILE A 608 -0.48 -7.25 16.10
C ILE A 608 -1.43 -7.60 17.23
N GLU A 609 -2.47 -6.79 17.39
CA GLU A 609 -3.57 -7.03 18.32
C GLU A 609 -4.89 -7.21 17.55
N ASP A 610 -5.82 -7.94 18.17
CA ASP A 610 -7.21 -8.02 17.70
C ASP A 610 -7.99 -6.72 18.03
N LYS A 611 -9.25 -6.64 17.60
CA LYS A 611 -10.15 -5.52 17.89
C LYS A 611 -10.38 -5.29 19.40
N ASN A 612 -10.19 -6.29 20.24
CA ASN A 612 -10.39 -6.25 21.69
C ASN A 612 -9.11 -5.86 22.44
N GLY A 613 -7.96 -5.81 21.76
CA GLY A 613 -6.65 -5.51 22.34
C GLY A 613 -5.85 -6.75 22.78
N ASN A 614 -6.31 -7.97 22.42
CA ASN A 614 -5.53 -9.17 22.67
C ASN A 614 -4.36 -9.24 21.70
N VAL A 615 -3.16 -9.53 22.19
CA VAL A 615 -1.96 -9.69 21.35
C VAL A 615 -2.06 -11.01 20.58
N LEU A 616 -2.08 -10.92 19.25
CA LEU A 616 -2.09 -12.08 18.36
C LEU A 616 -0.68 -12.53 17.98
N ARG A 617 0.24 -11.58 17.83
CA ARG A 617 1.64 -11.86 17.49
C ARG A 617 2.57 -10.72 17.90
N GLU A 618 3.73 -11.09 18.40
CA GLU A 618 4.89 -10.22 18.55
C GLU A 618 5.98 -10.60 17.56
N PHE A 619 6.74 -9.61 17.08
CA PHE A 619 7.82 -9.79 16.13
C PHE A 619 9.14 -9.38 16.77
N VAL A 620 10.07 -10.32 16.79
CA VAL A 620 11.44 -10.11 17.28
C VAL A 620 12.38 -10.19 16.09
N PRO A 621 13.35 -9.27 15.96
CA PRO A 621 14.30 -9.31 14.86
C PRO A 621 15.19 -10.56 14.97
N GLN A 622 15.48 -11.18 13.84
CA GLN A 622 16.48 -12.23 13.76
C GLN A 622 17.87 -11.59 13.79
N THR A 623 18.76 -12.15 14.58
CA THR A 623 20.14 -11.67 14.71
C THR A 623 21.13 -12.80 14.38
N LYS A 624 22.29 -12.42 13.87
CA LYS A 624 23.39 -13.35 13.56
C LYS A 624 24.73 -12.63 13.72
N GLU A 625 25.63 -13.20 14.50
CA GLU A 625 27.02 -12.76 14.54
C GLU A 625 27.69 -13.10 13.20
N VAL A 626 28.21 -12.10 12.51
CA VAL A 626 28.78 -12.25 11.17
C VAL A 626 30.19 -11.67 11.05
N LEU A 627 30.57 -10.75 11.92
CA LEU A 627 31.90 -10.15 12.04
C LEU A 627 32.32 -10.11 13.50
N SER A 628 33.64 -10.01 13.77
CA SER A 628 34.13 -9.68 15.09
C SER A 628 33.78 -8.21 15.44
N GLU A 629 33.69 -7.89 16.76
CA GLU A 629 33.50 -6.53 17.25
C GLU A 629 34.60 -5.61 16.75
N GLU A 630 35.83 -6.11 16.69
CA GLU A 630 36.99 -5.38 16.17
C GLU A 630 36.85 -5.05 14.70
N THR A 631 36.53 -6.04 13.83
CA THR A 631 36.31 -5.82 12.40
C THR A 631 35.20 -4.79 12.16
N ALA A 632 34.09 -4.91 12.90
CA ALA A 632 32.95 -3.99 12.80
C ALA A 632 33.37 -2.55 13.19
N TYR A 633 34.08 -2.39 14.30
CA TYR A 633 34.59 -1.08 14.72
C TYR A 633 35.57 -0.49 13.70
N LEU A 634 36.50 -1.29 13.22
CA LEU A 634 37.45 -0.85 12.19
C LEU A 634 36.74 -0.38 10.91
N MET A 635 35.62 -1.03 10.55
CA MET A 635 34.81 -0.59 9.42
C MET A 635 34.08 0.75 9.69
N THR A 636 33.58 1.01 10.90
CA THR A 636 33.05 2.35 11.24
C THR A 636 34.15 3.40 11.16
N TYR A 637 35.36 3.10 11.69
CA TYR A 637 36.53 3.96 11.59
C TYR A 637 36.95 4.23 10.14
N MET A 638 36.90 3.21 9.28
CA MET A 638 37.17 3.35 7.84
C MET A 638 36.13 4.25 7.15
N LEU A 639 34.84 4.12 7.48
CA LEU A 639 33.75 4.90 6.89
C LEU A 639 33.76 6.37 7.33
N GLN A 640 34.20 6.69 8.55
CA GLN A 640 34.38 8.06 9.04
C GLN A 640 35.38 8.84 8.19
N ALA A 641 36.37 8.16 7.60
CA ALA A 641 37.36 8.82 6.73
C ALA A 641 36.72 9.58 5.55
N SER A 642 35.58 9.12 5.03
CA SER A 642 34.91 9.80 3.92
C SER A 642 34.39 11.20 4.27
N THR A 643 34.15 11.46 5.56
CA THR A 643 33.66 12.75 6.06
C THR A 643 34.79 13.64 6.63
N THR A 644 35.91 13.04 7.06
CA THR A 644 36.99 13.72 7.79
C THR A 644 38.28 13.87 7.00
N GLU A 645 38.62 12.90 6.13
CA GLU A 645 39.86 12.93 5.37
C GLU A 645 39.84 13.95 4.22
N PRO A 646 40.98 14.64 3.96
CA PRO A 646 41.11 15.50 2.77
C PRO A 646 40.84 14.71 1.48
N GLY A 647 39.92 15.22 0.66
CA GLY A 647 39.48 14.56 -0.57
C GLY A 647 38.45 13.44 -0.32
N GLY A 648 37.95 13.26 0.90
CA GLY A 648 36.84 12.38 1.21
C GLY A 648 35.55 12.81 0.48
N THR A 649 34.78 11.83 0.01
CA THR A 649 33.61 12.09 -0.84
C THR A 649 32.41 12.68 -0.12
N SER A 650 32.46 12.76 1.22
CA SER A 650 31.33 13.17 2.09
C SER A 650 31.71 14.32 3.06
N THR A 651 32.81 14.98 2.87
CA THR A 651 33.30 16.09 3.74
C THR A 651 32.32 17.24 3.88
N ILE A 652 31.45 17.45 2.90
CA ILE A 652 30.39 18.48 2.91
C ILE A 652 29.41 18.30 4.10
N LEU A 653 29.32 17.11 4.72
CA LEU A 653 28.51 16.90 5.92
C LEU A 653 29.04 17.75 7.10
N HIS A 654 30.36 17.90 7.23
CA HIS A 654 30.96 18.77 8.24
C HIS A 654 31.10 20.21 7.75
N THR A 655 31.53 20.42 6.49
CA THR A 655 31.88 21.77 5.98
C THR A 655 30.68 22.57 5.47
N GLY A 656 29.63 21.92 4.98
CA GLY A 656 28.42 22.54 4.41
C GLY A 656 27.17 22.39 5.27
N PHE A 657 26.96 21.19 5.82
CA PHE A 657 25.84 20.95 6.74
C PHE A 657 26.18 21.23 8.21
N ASN A 658 27.47 21.47 8.51
CA ASN A 658 28.00 21.82 9.83
C ASN A 658 27.64 20.81 10.93
N PHE A 659 27.64 19.50 10.62
CA PHE A 659 27.46 18.47 11.66
C PHE A 659 28.73 18.34 12.50
N PRO A 660 28.67 18.55 13.81
CA PRO A 660 29.82 18.38 14.70
C PRO A 660 30.03 16.94 15.19
N TYR A 661 29.18 16.01 14.74
CA TYR A 661 29.09 14.64 15.23
C TYR A 661 29.88 13.67 14.34
N GLU A 662 30.27 12.53 14.89
CA GLU A 662 30.88 11.46 14.10
C GLU A 662 29.86 10.85 13.14
N ILE A 663 30.21 10.82 11.86
CA ILE A 663 29.41 10.24 10.78
C ILE A 663 30.33 9.38 9.92
N GLY A 664 29.99 8.11 9.78
CA GLY A 664 30.57 7.26 8.75
C GLY A 664 29.72 7.33 7.48
N ALA A 665 30.33 7.39 6.31
CA ALA A 665 29.57 7.52 5.09
C ALA A 665 30.22 6.86 3.88
N LYS A 666 29.40 6.55 2.86
CA LYS A 666 29.87 6.11 1.55
C LYS A 666 28.91 6.55 0.45
N THR A 667 29.45 7.23 -0.54
CA THR A 667 28.77 7.58 -1.79
C THR A 667 28.82 6.43 -2.78
N GLY A 668 27.77 6.27 -3.58
CA GLY A 668 27.72 5.36 -4.73
C GLY A 668 27.33 6.12 -5.99
N THR A 669 27.93 5.75 -7.11
CA THR A 669 27.62 6.31 -8.42
C THR A 669 27.92 5.26 -9.48
N THR A 670 26.98 5.02 -10.40
CA THR A 670 27.23 4.20 -11.59
C THR A 670 27.96 5.00 -12.66
N SER A 671 28.68 4.31 -13.57
CA SER A 671 29.54 4.96 -14.56
C SER A 671 28.79 5.93 -15.48
N ASN A 672 27.51 5.69 -15.76
CA ASN A 672 26.66 6.54 -16.60
C ASN A 672 25.77 7.50 -15.80
N TYR A 673 25.95 7.62 -14.47
CA TYR A 673 25.14 8.46 -13.56
C TYR A 673 23.66 8.08 -13.50
N SER A 674 23.29 6.83 -13.83
CA SER A 674 21.90 6.35 -13.72
C SER A 674 21.46 6.14 -12.28
N ASP A 675 22.41 5.85 -11.39
CA ASP A 675 22.15 5.51 -10.01
C ASP A 675 23.07 6.30 -9.08
N ALA A 676 22.49 7.14 -8.26
CA ALA A 676 23.17 7.90 -7.22
C ALA A 676 22.77 7.35 -5.85
N TRP A 677 23.76 6.87 -5.10
CA TRP A 677 23.59 6.27 -3.79
C TRP A 677 24.31 7.07 -2.71
N PHE A 678 23.75 7.02 -1.51
CA PHE A 678 24.43 7.44 -0.30
C PHE A 678 24.04 6.54 0.86
N MET A 679 25.04 6.09 1.61
CA MET A 679 24.89 5.38 2.87
C MET A 679 25.55 6.21 3.96
N GLY A 680 24.80 6.52 5.02
CA GLY A 680 25.30 7.26 6.19
C GLY A 680 25.03 6.48 7.46
N ILE A 681 26.01 6.40 8.35
CA ILE A 681 25.91 5.73 9.64
C ILE A 681 26.24 6.67 10.79
N THR A 682 25.51 6.58 11.86
CA THR A 682 25.76 7.15 13.18
C THR A 682 25.56 6.04 14.23
N PRO A 683 25.87 6.23 15.51
CA PRO A 683 25.63 5.21 16.53
C PRO A 683 24.18 4.75 16.62
N ASP A 684 23.19 5.64 16.32
CA ASP A 684 21.75 5.35 16.48
C ASP A 684 21.00 5.12 15.17
N LEU A 685 21.58 5.55 14.04
CA LEU A 685 20.90 5.47 12.74
C LEU A 685 21.82 5.04 11.62
N VAL A 686 21.28 4.14 10.79
CA VAL A 686 21.79 3.86 9.46
C VAL A 686 20.77 4.34 8.44
N CYS A 687 21.20 5.20 7.52
CA CYS A 687 20.38 5.75 6.47
C CYS A 687 20.92 5.35 5.10
N GLY A 688 20.07 4.77 4.28
CA GLY A 688 20.35 4.46 2.89
C GLY A 688 19.43 5.20 1.95
N MET A 689 19.98 5.72 0.86
CA MET A 689 19.19 6.41 -0.15
C MET A 689 19.71 6.21 -1.55
N TRP A 690 18.77 6.22 -2.48
CA TRP A 690 19.01 6.14 -3.90
C TRP A 690 18.19 7.22 -4.62
N ILE A 691 18.77 7.85 -5.63
CA ILE A 691 18.09 8.77 -6.55
C ILE A 691 18.49 8.43 -7.98
N GLY A 692 17.49 8.35 -8.88
CA GLY A 692 17.73 8.07 -10.30
C GLY A 692 16.45 8.16 -11.12
N GLY A 693 16.55 7.91 -12.41
CA GLY A 693 15.39 7.74 -13.28
C GLY A 693 14.75 6.36 -13.09
N GLU A 694 13.47 6.22 -13.42
CA GLU A 694 12.78 4.92 -13.39
C GLU A 694 13.49 3.90 -14.31
N ASP A 695 13.94 4.34 -15.50
CA ASP A 695 14.77 3.56 -16.41
C ASP A 695 16.23 4.05 -16.35
N ARG A 696 17.21 3.14 -16.41
CA ARG A 696 18.64 3.48 -16.36
C ARG A 696 19.11 4.37 -17.51
N SER A 697 18.41 4.36 -18.63
CA SER A 697 18.65 5.25 -19.77
C SER A 697 18.25 6.71 -19.51
N ILE A 698 17.64 7.00 -18.35
CA ILE A 698 17.16 8.33 -17.96
C ILE A 698 17.98 8.81 -16.78
N HIS A 699 19.00 9.63 -17.05
CA HIS A 699 19.97 10.06 -16.06
C HIS A 699 20.59 11.43 -16.41
N PHE A 700 21.32 12.03 -15.50
CA PHE A 700 22.17 13.20 -15.80
C PHE A 700 23.34 12.78 -16.72
N ARG A 701 23.79 13.69 -17.58
CA ARG A 701 24.89 13.44 -18.51
C ARG A 701 26.29 13.69 -17.91
N THR A 702 26.34 14.35 -16.77
CA THR A 702 27.62 14.77 -16.14
C THR A 702 27.63 14.47 -14.66
N GLY A 703 28.84 14.23 -14.12
CA GLY A 703 29.05 14.02 -12.69
C GLY A 703 28.71 15.25 -11.83
N ALA A 704 28.75 16.45 -12.39
CA ALA A 704 28.41 17.68 -11.67
C ALA A 704 27.00 17.63 -11.04
N TYR A 705 26.09 16.87 -11.64
CA TYR A 705 24.71 16.70 -11.16
C TYR A 705 24.37 15.26 -10.76
N GLY A 706 24.94 14.25 -11.45
CA GLY A 706 24.54 12.85 -11.32
C GLY A 706 25.30 12.02 -10.28
N GLN A 707 26.34 12.56 -9.64
CA GLN A 707 27.09 11.84 -8.60
C GLN A 707 26.33 11.67 -7.31
N GLY A 708 26.55 10.57 -6.60
CA GLY A 708 25.99 10.31 -5.28
C GLY A 708 26.27 11.42 -4.27
N ALA A 709 27.48 12.00 -4.30
CA ALA A 709 27.86 13.15 -3.47
C ALA A 709 27.04 14.44 -3.76
N ARG A 710 26.50 14.59 -4.96
CA ARG A 710 25.74 15.76 -5.40
C ARG A 710 24.23 15.52 -5.40
N LEU A 711 23.80 14.30 -5.72
CA LEU A 711 22.42 13.95 -5.90
C LEU A 711 21.81 13.28 -4.65
N ALA A 712 22.48 12.29 -4.05
CA ALA A 712 21.94 11.53 -2.93
C ALA A 712 22.37 12.07 -1.54
N LEU A 713 23.64 12.43 -1.35
CA LEU A 713 24.16 12.91 -0.06
C LEU A 713 23.39 14.10 0.53
N PRO A 714 23.01 15.15 -0.27
CA PRO A 714 22.29 16.29 0.31
C PRO A 714 20.93 15.91 0.90
N LEU A 715 20.29 14.84 0.40
CA LEU A 715 19.05 14.34 0.99
C LEU A 715 19.28 13.85 2.44
N TYR A 716 20.39 13.12 2.68
CA TYR A 716 20.80 12.74 4.04
C TYR A 716 21.01 13.97 4.91
N GLY A 717 21.77 14.96 4.42
CA GLY A 717 22.03 16.19 5.17
C GLY A 717 20.74 16.91 5.59
N LEU A 718 19.80 17.10 4.67
CA LEU A 718 18.50 17.73 4.95
C LEU A 718 17.66 16.95 5.95
N PHE A 719 17.67 15.62 5.89
CA PHE A 719 16.98 14.76 6.84
C PHE A 719 17.61 14.86 8.23
N MET A 720 18.91 14.65 8.34
CA MET A 720 19.62 14.67 9.62
C MET A 720 19.59 16.06 10.31
N GLN A 721 19.61 17.17 9.56
CA GLN A 721 19.41 18.49 10.14
C GLN A 721 18.06 18.61 10.87
N LYS A 722 17.00 18.07 10.29
CA LYS A 722 15.66 18.06 10.91
C LYS A 722 15.64 17.15 12.13
N VAL A 723 16.24 15.96 12.02
CA VAL A 723 16.30 14.97 13.11
C VAL A 723 17.09 15.49 14.31
N TYR A 724 18.29 16.03 14.10
CA TYR A 724 19.11 16.58 15.20
C TYR A 724 18.53 17.85 15.82
N LYS A 725 17.76 18.63 15.05
CA LYS A 725 17.06 19.82 15.55
C LYS A 725 15.91 19.43 16.51
N ASP A 726 15.28 18.30 16.28
CA ASP A 726 14.17 17.81 17.11
C ASP A 726 14.68 16.97 18.27
N LYS A 727 14.91 17.63 19.42
CA LYS A 727 15.42 16.96 20.62
C LYS A 727 14.46 15.90 21.19
N SER A 728 13.18 15.94 20.84
CA SER A 728 12.20 14.96 21.31
C SER A 728 12.43 13.56 20.73
N ILE A 729 13.17 13.43 19.63
CA ILE A 729 13.54 12.15 19.02
C ILE A 729 14.60 11.42 19.84
N GLY A 730 15.50 12.15 20.52
CA GLY A 730 16.49 11.57 21.42
C GLY A 730 17.67 10.89 20.70
N ILE A 731 18.01 11.30 19.47
CA ILE A 731 19.18 10.80 18.75
C ILE A 731 20.48 11.25 19.46
N SER A 732 21.34 10.29 19.73
CA SER A 732 22.64 10.51 20.37
C SER A 732 23.58 11.30 19.47
N THR A 733 24.40 12.12 20.09
CA THR A 733 25.52 12.83 19.49
C THR A 733 26.87 12.29 19.95
N ALA A 734 26.85 11.18 20.69
CA ALA A 734 28.04 10.50 21.17
C ALA A 734 28.87 9.91 20.02
N PRO A 735 30.17 9.72 20.22
CA PRO A 735 31.02 9.03 19.25
C PRO A 735 30.66 7.56 19.12
N PHE A 736 31.15 6.91 18.06
CA PHE A 736 30.98 5.46 17.92
C PHE A 736 31.67 4.72 19.10
N PRO A 737 30.98 3.72 19.67
CA PRO A 737 31.56 2.96 20.79
C PRO A 737 32.78 2.18 20.33
N LYS A 738 33.85 2.26 21.12
CA LYS A 738 35.07 1.47 20.90
C LYS A 738 34.91 0.06 21.51
N PRO A 739 35.58 -0.95 20.93
CA PRO A 739 35.63 -2.27 21.52
C PRO A 739 36.21 -2.21 22.96
N ALA A 740 35.73 -3.07 23.85
CA ALA A 740 36.25 -3.18 25.21
C ALA A 740 37.68 -3.78 25.24
N ALA A 741 37.96 -4.70 24.32
CA ALA A 741 39.29 -5.27 24.16
C ALA A 741 40.19 -4.34 23.32
N PRO A 742 41.50 -4.31 23.59
CA PRO A 742 42.48 -3.63 22.75
C PRO A 742 42.41 -4.16 21.31
N LEU A 743 42.60 -3.27 20.33
CA LEU A 743 42.64 -3.67 18.93
C LEU A 743 43.90 -4.54 18.69
N SER A 744 43.72 -5.63 17.96
CA SER A 744 44.82 -6.45 17.44
C SER A 744 45.48 -5.83 16.21
N ILE A 745 44.73 -5.03 15.47
CA ILE A 745 45.17 -4.34 14.26
C ILE A 745 45.53 -2.88 14.59
N GLU A 746 46.79 -2.48 14.28
CA GLU A 746 47.25 -1.11 14.49
C GLU A 746 46.52 -0.14 13.52
N ILE A 747 45.99 0.95 14.08
CA ILE A 747 45.28 2.04 13.35
C ILE A 747 46.03 3.36 13.40
N ASP A 748 47.04 3.49 14.25
CA ASP A 748 47.95 4.60 14.25
C ASP A 748 49.02 4.37 13.16
N CYS A 749 48.87 5.08 12.04
CA CYS A 749 49.77 4.86 10.90
C CYS A 749 51.22 5.25 11.16
N ALA A 750 51.49 6.14 12.12
CA ALA A 750 52.87 6.45 12.53
C ALA A 750 53.53 5.25 13.23
N LYS A 751 52.80 4.58 14.12
CA LYS A 751 53.26 3.34 14.74
C LYS A 751 53.34 2.19 13.77
N TYR A 752 52.38 2.06 12.88
CA TYR A 752 52.34 1.03 11.83
C TYR A 752 53.58 1.07 10.94
N TYR A 753 54.11 2.27 10.67
CA TYR A 753 55.33 2.45 9.90
C TYR A 753 56.64 2.53 10.74
N GLY A 754 56.61 2.16 12.00
CA GLY A 754 57.80 2.13 12.86
C GLY A 754 58.27 3.47 13.32
N GLY A 755 57.37 4.42 13.55
CA GLY A 755 57.68 5.74 14.09
C GLY A 755 58.19 6.76 13.06
N GLN A 756 58.15 6.49 11.80
CA GLN A 756 58.38 7.50 10.73
C GLN A 756 57.17 8.43 10.66
N ARG A 757 57.42 9.76 10.78
CA ARG A 757 56.39 10.80 10.85
C ARG A 757 55.39 10.70 9.73
N ASP A 758 54.16 11.03 10.05
CA ASP A 758 52.89 11.39 9.36
C ASP A 758 52.86 11.56 7.82
N THR A 759 53.89 11.17 7.10
CA THR A 759 53.89 11.12 5.63
C THR A 759 53.67 9.69 5.20
N ILE A 760 52.63 9.48 4.43
CA ILE A 760 52.48 8.22 3.65
C ILE A 760 53.81 7.97 2.96
N PRO A 761 54.51 6.86 3.25
CA PRO A 761 55.82 6.60 2.66
C PRO A 761 55.72 6.63 1.13
N ASP A 762 56.69 7.24 0.50
CA ASP A 762 56.83 7.20 -0.95
C ASP A 762 56.94 5.75 -1.42
N ALA A 763 56.31 5.38 -2.52
CA ALA A 763 56.33 4.03 -3.07
C ALA A 763 57.76 3.47 -3.20
N GLN A 764 58.71 4.33 -3.49
CA GLN A 764 60.16 3.99 -3.55
C GLN A 764 60.76 3.61 -2.21
N LYS A 765 60.25 4.15 -1.08
CA LYS A 765 60.77 3.83 0.27
C LYS A 765 60.17 2.57 0.89
N LEU A 766 59.06 2.07 0.35
CA LEU A 766 58.35 0.89 0.87
C LEU A 766 58.72 -0.40 0.12
N ASN A 767 59.65 -0.35 -0.84
CA ASN A 767 60.00 -1.49 -1.70
C ASN A 767 58.77 -2.12 -2.37
N VAL A 768 57.77 -1.30 -2.69
CA VAL A 768 56.56 -1.78 -3.38
C VAL A 768 56.91 -2.02 -4.84
N PRO A 769 56.77 -3.24 -5.37
CA PRO A 769 57.09 -3.52 -6.76
C PRO A 769 56.36 -2.55 -7.72
N ARG A 770 57.11 -2.03 -8.72
CA ARG A 770 56.47 -1.33 -9.83
C ARG A 770 55.58 -2.30 -10.61
N THR A 771 54.59 -1.82 -11.33
CA THR A 771 53.64 -2.60 -12.09
C THR A 771 54.29 -3.59 -13.07
N ASP A 772 55.47 -3.28 -13.51
CA ASP A 772 56.30 -4.07 -14.42
C ASP A 772 57.07 -5.19 -13.69
N GLU A 773 57.19 -5.13 -12.35
CA GLU A 773 57.89 -6.09 -11.49
C GLU A 773 56.91 -7.06 -10.76
N LEU A 774 55.60 -6.85 -10.92
CA LEU A 774 54.57 -7.80 -10.43
C LEU A 774 54.51 -8.99 -11.37
N ASN A 775 55.50 -9.89 -11.26
CA ASN A 775 55.52 -11.15 -11.99
C ASN A 775 54.38 -12.08 -11.49
N ASP A 776 53.97 -13.02 -12.36
CA ASP A 776 52.91 -14.04 -12.17
C ASP A 776 52.94 -14.85 -10.87
N LYS A 777 53.91 -14.62 -10.00
CA LYS A 777 53.99 -15.31 -8.69
C LYS A 777 53.31 -14.59 -7.54
N ASP A 778 52.93 -13.32 -7.70
CA ASP A 778 52.25 -12.48 -6.67
C ASP A 778 50.76 -12.21 -6.99
N ILE A 779 50.24 -12.86 -8.07
CA ILE A 779 48.82 -12.79 -8.48
C ILE A 779 48.09 -14.03 -8.00
#